data_606cecec874736a9f0468f3296802056
#
_entry.id   606cecec874736a9f0468f3296802056
#
_cell.length_a   1.000
_cell.length_b   1.000
_cell.length_c   1.000
_cell.angle_alpha   90.00
_cell.angle_beta   90.00
_cell.angle_gamma   90.00
#
_symmetry.space_group_name_H-M   'P 1'
#
loop_
_entity.id
_entity.type
_entity.pdbx_description
1 polymer ?
#
loop_
_entity_poly.entity_id
_entity_poly.type
_entity_poly.pdbx_seq_one_letter_code
_entity_poly.pdbx_strand_id
1 'polypeptide(L)'
;MNSPEPSEVQPQRRAPGRTSPNGQDGPKAPERPKYGPPAGSRTGPRMFGQMPVPEKSINFGPSLRRLLGHLAPERVILLGAVFLAVTGIVMNVLGPKILGLATDVIFTGVIGKNLPAGATKQQVVDGLRARGEETFADMVERLDVVPGQGIDFSLLGDYLLLALGLYLVSSLFLWWQGYLLNGAVQRSIYTLRNHVETKINRLPLSYFDKQTRGELLSRVTNDIDNVSQALQQTLSQLLTSLLTVIGVTVMMFVISPVLALIALVTIPVSVLVTGLIGKRSQKMFIEQWKATGELNGHIEEAFTGQSLVKVFGRQREVEAVFADRNRSVYTASFGAQFVSGLIMPMMFFIGNLNYVLIAVAGGLRVASGTMNLGDVQAFIQYSRMFTQPLTQVASMANLLQSGVASAERVFEVLDVAEESPEATGTLNPTRGRVEFEHISFSYDGVTPKGVPLISDLSLVAEPGQTVAIVGPTGAGKTTLVNLIMRFYDLDRGRITLDGIDIASVPRSALRSQIGMVLQDTWLFNGTIRDNIAYGRPGATEQEIHAAAEATYVDRFVHSLPDSYDTVIDEEGSNVSAGEKQLITIARAFLADPALLILDEATSSVDTRTEVLVQHAMSALRSDRTSFVIAHRLSTIRDADMILVMKHGQIVEQGTHGELLDARGHYFELYNSQFAAAIEEPESNDLVPAGSTPARRPF
;
A
#
# COMPACT_ATOMS: atom_id res chain seq x y z
N MET A 1 24.55 28.64 43.00
CA MET A 1 24.14 29.84 42.27
C MET A 1 22.72 29.61 41.83
N ASN A 2 21.84 30.40 42.37
CA ASN A 2 20.38 30.31 42.42
C ASN A 2 19.69 30.42 41.06
N SER A 3 18.75 29.52 40.82
CA SER A 3 17.68 29.68 39.85
C SER A 3 16.35 29.88 40.61
N PRO A 4 15.49 30.86 40.23
CA PRO A 4 14.26 31.13 40.94
C PRO A 4 13.09 30.24 40.48
N GLU A 5 12.27 29.85 41.46
CA GLU A 5 10.96 29.19 41.31
C GLU A 5 9.93 30.12 40.66
N PRO A 6 8.94 29.58 39.93
CA PRO A 6 7.79 30.34 39.47
C PRO A 6 6.66 30.35 40.51
N SER A 7 6.17 31.56 40.74
CA SER A 7 5.10 31.93 41.67
C SER A 7 3.73 31.34 41.30
N GLU A 8 3.04 30.80 42.34
CA GLU A 8 1.63 30.42 42.36
C GLU A 8 0.70 31.60 42.03
N VAL A 9 -0.23 31.40 41.13
CA VAL A 9 -1.39 32.28 40.91
C VAL A 9 -2.64 31.62 41.49
N GLN A 10 -3.19 32.23 42.55
CA GLN A 10 -4.44 31.84 43.22
C GLN A 10 -5.66 32.11 42.32
N PRO A 11 -6.73 31.29 42.42
CA PRO A 11 -7.97 31.50 41.63
C PRO A 11 -8.90 32.52 42.34
N GLN A 12 -9.34 33.52 41.57
CA GLN A 12 -10.34 34.49 42.01
C GLN A 12 -11.73 33.88 42.13
N ARG A 13 -12.40 34.20 43.22
CA ARG A 13 -13.78 33.82 43.61
C ARG A 13 -14.80 34.44 42.67
N ARG A 14 -15.75 33.62 42.20
CA ARG A 14 -17.03 34.06 41.55
C ARG A 14 -17.97 34.57 42.62
N ALA A 15 -18.63 35.75 42.34
CA ALA A 15 -19.75 36.29 43.06
C ALA A 15 -21.09 35.78 42.48
N PRO A 16 -22.17 35.70 43.24
CA PRO A 16 -23.42 35.00 42.90
C PRO A 16 -24.47 35.87 42.25
N GLY A 17 -25.20 35.25 41.37
CA GLY A 17 -26.58 35.34 41.03
C GLY A 17 -27.34 36.68 40.84
N ARG A 18 -27.89 36.83 39.63
CA ARG A 18 -29.16 37.51 39.43
C ARG A 18 -30.07 36.70 38.54
N THR A 19 -31.15 36.20 39.07
CA THR A 19 -32.32 35.68 38.40
C THR A 19 -33.17 36.80 37.81
N SER A 20 -33.62 36.65 36.56
CA SER A 20 -34.83 37.36 36.05
C SER A 20 -35.58 36.46 35.07
N PRO A 21 -36.93 36.49 35.17
CA PRO A 21 -37.81 35.63 34.40
C PRO A 21 -38.32 36.40 33.18
N ASN A 22 -38.53 35.75 32.07
CA ASN A 22 -39.73 35.75 31.24
C ASN A 22 -39.40 35.24 29.84
N GLY A 23 -40.21 34.29 29.41
CA GLY A 23 -40.16 33.73 28.09
C GLY A 23 -40.72 34.69 27.05
N GLN A 24 -40.21 34.54 25.85
CA GLN A 24 -40.95 34.79 24.61
C GLN A 24 -40.28 33.94 23.51
N ASP A 25 -41.11 33.08 22.92
CA ASP A 25 -40.74 32.25 21.77
C ASP A 25 -40.34 33.13 20.57
N GLY A 26 -39.06 32.99 20.14
CA GLY A 26 -38.57 33.51 18.88
C GLY A 26 -38.60 32.40 17.81
N PRO A 27 -38.78 32.73 16.54
CA PRO A 27 -39.01 31.73 15.47
C PRO A 27 -37.79 30.85 15.27
N LYS A 28 -38.02 29.52 15.23
CA LYS A 28 -37.04 28.48 14.92
C LYS A 28 -36.38 28.74 13.57
N ALA A 29 -35.08 28.84 13.55
CA ALA A 29 -34.27 28.83 12.33
C ALA A 29 -34.52 27.52 11.56
N PRO A 30 -34.55 27.55 10.21
CA PRO A 30 -34.79 26.35 9.43
C PRO A 30 -33.64 25.34 9.59
N GLU A 31 -34.01 24.09 9.87
CA GLU A 31 -33.09 22.96 9.93
C GLU A 31 -32.35 22.83 8.58
N ARG A 32 -31.01 22.88 8.63
CA ARG A 32 -30.16 22.56 7.47
C ARG A 32 -30.35 21.08 7.13
N PRO A 33 -30.53 20.71 5.85
CA PRO A 33 -30.62 19.32 5.46
C PRO A 33 -29.32 18.60 5.79
N LYS A 34 -29.44 17.48 6.48
CA LYS A 34 -28.35 16.53 6.74
C LYS A 34 -27.97 15.79 5.43
N TYR A 35 -27.24 16.45 4.57
CA TYR A 35 -26.45 15.73 3.56
C TYR A 35 -25.18 15.26 4.24
N GLY A 36 -25.17 14.00 4.68
CA GLY A 36 -23.94 13.28 4.95
C GLY A 36 -23.21 13.06 3.62
N PRO A 37 -21.88 13.20 3.57
CA PRO A 37 -21.13 12.86 2.36
C PRO A 37 -21.36 11.39 2.04
N PRO A 38 -21.42 11.01 0.74
CA PRO A 38 -21.56 9.63 0.33
C PRO A 38 -20.40 8.82 0.89
N ALA A 39 -20.71 7.63 1.41
CA ALA A 39 -19.74 6.67 1.89
C ALA A 39 -18.91 6.17 0.69
N GLY A 40 -17.75 6.79 0.44
CA GLY A 40 -16.90 6.41 -0.69
C GLY A 40 -15.91 7.48 -1.11
N SER A 41 -15.08 8.00 -0.20
CA SER A 41 -13.79 8.58 -0.55
C SER A 41 -12.97 8.86 0.73
N ARG A 42 -12.39 7.81 1.30
CA ARG A 42 -11.32 7.94 2.30
C ARG A 42 -9.99 7.58 1.62
N THR A 43 -9.52 8.47 0.76
CA THR A 43 -8.17 8.35 0.19
C THR A 43 -7.56 9.74 0.13
N GLY A 44 -7.04 10.20 1.28
CA GLY A 44 -5.96 11.17 1.31
C GLY A 44 -4.62 10.44 1.14
N PRO A 45 -3.56 11.09 0.61
CA PRO A 45 -2.26 10.49 0.48
C PRO A 45 -1.76 10.04 1.86
N ARG A 46 -1.49 8.74 2.02
CA ARG A 46 -0.93 8.17 3.24
C ARG A 46 0.50 8.68 3.38
N MET A 47 0.72 9.69 4.21
CA MET A 47 2.07 10.09 4.63
C MET A 47 2.74 8.94 5.39
N PHE A 48 4.02 8.74 5.11
CA PHE A 48 4.94 7.80 5.76
C PHE A 48 4.73 7.76 7.28
N GLY A 49 4.35 6.61 7.83
CA GLY A 49 4.35 6.37 9.28
C GLY A 49 3.06 5.81 9.90
N GLN A 50 1.98 5.63 9.17
CA GLN A 50 0.81 4.95 9.72
C GLN A 50 0.96 3.44 9.53
N MET A 51 1.14 2.72 10.66
CA MET A 51 0.82 1.28 10.65
C MET A 51 -0.64 1.14 10.20
N PRO A 52 -0.90 0.41 9.12
CA PRO A 52 -2.28 0.20 8.67
C PRO A 52 -3.06 -0.44 9.81
N VAL A 53 -4.25 0.08 10.10
CA VAL A 53 -5.26 -0.66 10.88
C VAL A 53 -5.32 -2.04 10.24
N PRO A 54 -5.14 -3.14 10.98
CA PRO A 54 -5.20 -4.47 10.40
C PRO A 54 -6.59 -4.65 9.80
N GLU A 55 -6.69 -4.45 8.49
CA GLU A 55 -7.88 -4.74 7.73
C GLU A 55 -8.10 -6.26 7.83
N LYS A 56 -9.25 -6.64 8.35
CA LYS A 56 -9.61 -8.05 8.42
C LYS A 56 -9.89 -8.54 7.01
N SER A 57 -9.22 -9.60 6.59
CA SER A 57 -9.58 -10.29 5.34
C SER A 57 -11.05 -10.73 5.39
N ILE A 58 -11.77 -10.55 4.31
CA ILE A 58 -13.17 -10.96 4.16
C ILE A 58 -13.24 -12.49 4.06
N ASN A 59 -12.32 -13.09 3.27
CA ASN A 59 -12.26 -14.52 2.97
C ASN A 59 -10.91 -15.13 3.39
N PHE A 60 -10.62 -15.16 4.69
CA PHE A 60 -9.32 -15.61 5.21
C PHE A 60 -8.90 -17.00 4.73
N GLY A 61 -9.76 -18.01 4.85
CA GLY A 61 -9.43 -19.40 4.53
C GLY A 61 -9.09 -19.62 3.04
N PRO A 62 -9.98 -19.24 2.11
CA PRO A 62 -9.71 -19.32 0.68
C PRO A 62 -8.46 -18.56 0.24
N SER A 63 -8.28 -17.33 0.72
CA SER A 63 -7.13 -16.49 0.37
C SER A 63 -5.81 -17.06 0.90
N LEU A 64 -5.79 -17.59 2.13
CA LEU A 64 -4.63 -18.28 2.68
C LEU A 64 -4.30 -19.55 1.87
N ARG A 65 -5.31 -20.36 1.51
CA ARG A 65 -5.10 -21.56 0.71
C ARG A 65 -4.53 -21.25 -0.67
N ARG A 66 -5.02 -20.20 -1.31
CA ARG A 66 -4.51 -19.72 -2.60
C ARG A 66 -3.07 -19.21 -2.48
N LEU A 67 -2.77 -18.45 -1.42
CA LEU A 67 -1.44 -17.95 -1.13
C LEU A 67 -0.44 -19.10 -0.91
N LEU A 68 -0.82 -20.12 -0.11
CA LEU A 68 0.00 -21.32 0.05
C LEU A 68 0.13 -22.12 -1.25
N GLY A 69 -0.87 -22.06 -2.14
CA GLY A 69 -0.81 -22.65 -3.48
C GLY A 69 0.30 -22.03 -4.36
N HIS A 70 0.59 -20.74 -4.21
CA HIS A 70 1.71 -20.08 -4.90
C HIS A 70 3.09 -20.59 -4.44
N LEU A 71 3.18 -21.21 -3.26
CA LEU A 71 4.41 -21.86 -2.76
C LEU A 71 4.54 -23.31 -3.27
N ALA A 72 3.52 -23.89 -3.91
CA ALA A 72 3.54 -25.28 -4.36
C ALA A 72 4.70 -25.66 -5.31
N PRO A 73 5.18 -24.78 -6.21
CA PRO A 73 6.36 -25.08 -7.02
C PRO A 73 7.63 -25.34 -6.19
N GLU A 74 7.73 -24.70 -5.02
CA GLU A 74 8.88 -24.76 -4.11
C GLU A 74 8.77 -25.90 -3.06
N ARG A 75 7.79 -26.80 -3.20
CA ARG A 75 7.47 -27.87 -2.21
C ARG A 75 8.69 -28.71 -1.76
N VAL A 76 9.61 -29.02 -2.67
CA VAL A 76 10.80 -29.81 -2.35
C VAL A 76 11.71 -29.05 -1.40
N ILE A 77 11.93 -27.77 -1.66
CA ILE A 77 12.77 -26.89 -0.81
C ILE A 77 12.09 -26.68 0.54
N LEU A 78 10.77 -26.48 0.55
CA LEU A 78 9.97 -26.37 1.79
C LEU A 78 10.06 -27.64 2.64
N LEU A 79 9.96 -28.83 2.04
CA LEU A 79 10.15 -30.11 2.74
C LEU A 79 11.56 -30.24 3.32
N GLY A 80 12.59 -29.83 2.56
CA GLY A 80 13.97 -29.78 3.04
C GLY A 80 14.14 -28.82 4.23
N ALA A 81 13.50 -27.64 4.17
CA ALA A 81 13.51 -26.67 5.27
C ALA A 81 12.79 -27.22 6.51
N VAL A 82 11.67 -27.92 6.36
CA VAL A 82 10.96 -28.59 7.47
C VAL A 82 11.83 -29.68 8.09
N PHE A 83 12.49 -30.50 7.28
CA PHE A 83 13.38 -31.55 7.78
C PHE A 83 14.56 -30.95 8.60
N LEU A 84 15.19 -29.89 8.10
CA LEU A 84 16.26 -29.20 8.82
C LEU A 84 15.73 -28.55 10.12
N ALA A 85 14.52 -27.97 10.10
CA ALA A 85 13.90 -27.41 11.29
C ALA A 85 13.66 -28.47 12.36
N VAL A 86 13.07 -29.64 11.98
CA VAL A 86 12.81 -30.74 12.91
C VAL A 86 14.12 -31.23 13.51
N THR A 87 15.12 -31.53 12.68
CA THR A 87 16.41 -32.05 13.16
C THR A 87 17.13 -31.02 14.04
N GLY A 88 17.16 -29.74 13.62
CA GLY A 88 17.77 -28.66 14.40
C GLY A 88 17.09 -28.46 15.75
N ILE A 89 15.75 -28.47 15.80
CA ILE A 89 15.00 -28.30 17.04
C ILE A 89 15.14 -29.52 17.96
N VAL A 90 15.13 -30.75 17.45
CA VAL A 90 15.37 -31.94 18.27
C VAL A 90 16.75 -31.85 18.94
N MET A 91 17.78 -31.46 18.21
CA MET A 91 19.12 -31.25 18.79
C MET A 91 19.14 -30.13 19.84
N ASN A 92 18.46 -29.02 19.57
CA ASN A 92 18.34 -27.89 20.50
C ASN A 92 17.65 -28.29 21.81
N VAL A 93 16.56 -29.04 21.69
CA VAL A 93 15.76 -29.51 22.84
C VAL A 93 16.47 -30.57 23.67
N LEU A 94 17.40 -31.33 23.11
CA LEU A 94 18.23 -32.29 23.87
C LEU A 94 19.29 -31.58 24.74
N GLY A 95 19.72 -30.39 24.37
CA GLY A 95 20.77 -29.62 25.03
C GLY A 95 20.58 -29.46 26.54
N PRO A 96 19.42 -28.98 27.04
CA PRO A 96 19.17 -28.83 28.47
C PRO A 96 19.26 -30.13 29.26
N LYS A 97 18.87 -31.29 28.68
CA LYS A 97 19.01 -32.60 29.33
C LYS A 97 20.46 -32.99 29.50
N ILE A 98 21.30 -32.77 28.47
CA ILE A 98 22.74 -33.07 28.52
C ILE A 98 23.45 -32.13 29.52
N LEU A 99 23.08 -30.85 29.55
CA LEU A 99 23.60 -29.92 30.58
C LEU A 99 23.15 -30.33 31.99
N GLY A 100 21.96 -30.92 32.12
CA GLY A 100 21.50 -31.54 33.35
C GLY A 100 22.40 -32.70 33.80
N LEU A 101 22.76 -33.61 32.87
CA LEU A 101 23.69 -34.70 33.16
C LEU A 101 25.06 -34.17 33.59
N ALA A 102 25.57 -33.12 32.94
CA ALA A 102 26.81 -32.47 33.37
C ALA A 102 26.69 -31.88 34.78
N THR A 103 25.53 -31.34 35.15
CA THR A 103 25.28 -30.85 36.53
C THR A 103 25.24 -32.00 37.52
N ASP A 104 24.66 -33.15 37.17
CA ASP A 104 24.68 -34.34 38.03
C ASP A 104 26.09 -34.85 38.29
N VAL A 105 27.00 -34.84 37.31
CA VAL A 105 28.42 -35.19 37.48
C VAL A 105 29.10 -34.25 38.49
N ILE A 106 28.84 -32.94 38.38
CA ILE A 106 29.38 -31.97 39.35
C ILE A 106 28.82 -32.24 40.75
N PHE A 107 27.53 -32.42 40.85
CA PHE A 107 26.86 -32.61 42.14
C PHE A 107 27.29 -33.90 42.85
N THR A 108 27.29 -35.02 42.11
CA THR A 108 27.76 -36.32 42.65
C THR A 108 29.21 -36.33 43.04
N GLY A 109 30.10 -35.67 42.22
CA GLY A 109 31.51 -35.51 42.52
C GLY A 109 31.80 -34.64 43.76
N VAL A 110 31.03 -33.57 43.99
CA VAL A 110 31.14 -32.74 45.20
C VAL A 110 30.72 -33.51 46.43
N ILE A 111 29.62 -34.26 46.36
CA ILE A 111 29.15 -35.10 47.48
C ILE A 111 30.20 -36.21 47.71
N GLY A 112 30.66 -36.91 46.64
CA GLY A 112 31.64 -37.99 46.76
C GLY A 112 32.92 -37.56 47.46
N LYS A 113 33.46 -36.40 47.14
CA LYS A 113 34.65 -35.81 47.74
C LYS A 113 34.53 -35.62 49.27
N ASN A 114 33.31 -35.34 49.74
CA ASN A 114 33.03 -35.07 51.15
C ASN A 114 32.70 -36.34 51.96
N LEU A 115 32.62 -37.49 51.30
CA LEU A 115 32.40 -38.81 51.93
C LEU A 115 33.70 -39.55 52.24
N PRO A 116 33.75 -40.42 53.24
CA PRO A 116 34.97 -41.12 53.61
C PRO A 116 35.52 -41.98 52.47
N ALA A 117 36.82 -41.76 52.13
CA ALA A 117 37.49 -42.51 51.07
C ALA A 117 37.64 -44.00 51.50
N GLY A 118 37.33 -44.92 50.56
CA GLY A 118 37.41 -46.39 50.81
C GLY A 118 36.17 -46.99 51.47
N ALA A 119 35.17 -46.22 51.89
CA ALA A 119 33.91 -46.76 52.36
C ALA A 119 33.03 -47.14 51.14
N THR A 120 32.25 -48.24 51.25
CA THR A 120 31.24 -48.57 50.25
C THR A 120 30.06 -47.58 50.37
N LYS A 121 29.35 -47.35 49.27
CA LYS A 121 28.15 -46.51 49.26
C LYS A 121 27.15 -46.92 50.36
N GLN A 122 26.97 -48.23 50.57
CA GLN A 122 26.08 -48.76 51.58
C GLN A 122 26.54 -48.39 52.99
N GLN A 123 27.81 -48.51 53.31
CA GLN A 123 28.36 -48.12 54.61
C GLN A 123 28.19 -46.62 54.91
N VAL A 124 28.30 -45.78 53.88
CA VAL A 124 28.05 -44.34 54.02
C VAL A 124 26.58 -44.06 54.32
N VAL A 125 25.65 -44.71 53.59
CA VAL A 125 24.20 -44.59 53.78
C VAL A 125 23.79 -45.06 55.19
N ASP A 126 24.30 -46.20 55.65
CA ASP A 126 24.01 -46.71 56.97
C ASP A 126 24.58 -45.82 58.11
N GLY A 127 25.78 -45.25 57.87
CA GLY A 127 26.39 -44.25 58.74
C GLY A 127 25.62 -42.94 58.85
N LEU A 128 25.04 -42.47 57.76
CA LEU A 128 24.19 -41.27 57.70
C LEU A 128 22.86 -41.50 58.43
N ARG A 129 22.22 -42.66 58.21
CA ARG A 129 21.03 -43.07 58.94
C ARG A 129 21.25 -43.19 60.45
N ALA A 130 22.40 -43.73 60.88
CA ALA A 130 22.77 -43.82 62.28
C ALA A 130 22.96 -42.45 62.95
N ARG A 131 23.23 -41.38 62.15
CA ARG A 131 23.35 -39.98 62.62
C ARG A 131 22.00 -39.24 62.57
N GLY A 132 20.93 -39.89 62.10
CA GLY A 132 19.62 -39.25 61.97
C GLY A 132 19.47 -38.37 60.69
N GLU A 133 20.41 -38.44 59.74
CA GLU A 133 20.40 -37.70 58.50
C GLU A 133 19.68 -38.50 57.39
N GLU A 134 18.43 -38.95 57.68
CA GLU A 134 17.67 -39.84 56.77
C GLU A 134 17.52 -39.27 55.38
N THR A 135 17.18 -37.99 55.26
CA THR A 135 16.97 -37.33 53.92
C THR A 135 18.26 -37.35 53.08
N PHE A 136 19.40 -37.12 53.73
CA PHE A 136 20.70 -37.12 53.01
C PHE A 136 21.14 -38.55 52.68
N ALA A 137 20.87 -39.53 53.56
CA ALA A 137 21.10 -40.95 53.33
C ALA A 137 20.30 -41.47 52.13
N ASP A 138 19.01 -41.15 52.04
CA ASP A 138 18.13 -41.53 50.93
C ASP A 138 18.59 -40.87 49.61
N MET A 139 19.04 -39.64 49.65
CA MET A 139 19.60 -38.95 48.52
C MET A 139 20.91 -39.61 48.01
N VAL A 140 21.84 -39.94 48.93
CA VAL A 140 23.10 -40.63 48.59
C VAL A 140 22.85 -42.02 48.09
N GLU A 141 21.89 -42.74 48.64
CA GLU A 141 21.53 -44.11 48.24
C GLU A 141 21.10 -44.18 46.75
N ARG A 142 20.43 -43.16 46.27
CA ARG A 142 19.90 -43.13 44.88
C ARG A 142 20.85 -42.46 43.87
N LEU A 143 21.75 -41.61 44.34
CA LEU A 143 22.75 -40.95 43.49
C LEU A 143 23.91 -41.96 43.19
N ASP A 144 24.47 -41.81 41.99
CA ASP A 144 25.63 -42.61 41.56
C ASP A 144 26.93 -42.00 42.13
N VAL A 145 27.04 -41.99 43.45
CA VAL A 145 28.17 -41.36 44.18
C VAL A 145 29.21 -42.45 44.50
N VAL A 146 30.46 -42.14 44.20
CA VAL A 146 31.60 -42.97 44.64
C VAL A 146 32.30 -42.25 45.80
N PRO A 147 32.23 -42.80 47.04
CA PRO A 147 32.83 -42.18 48.20
C PRO A 147 34.37 -41.99 48.01
N GLY A 148 34.82 -40.77 48.36
CA GLY A 148 36.23 -40.39 48.20
C GLY A 148 36.68 -39.95 46.82
N GLN A 149 35.82 -40.08 45.80
CA GLN A 149 36.09 -39.51 44.47
C GLN A 149 35.53 -38.10 44.33
N GLY A 150 36.34 -37.21 43.69
CA GLY A 150 35.90 -35.86 43.32
C GLY A 150 35.15 -35.84 41.98
N ILE A 151 35.05 -34.64 41.41
CA ILE A 151 34.40 -34.44 40.11
C ILE A 151 35.19 -35.15 39.00
N ASP A 152 34.53 -35.96 38.19
CA ASP A 152 35.09 -36.50 36.97
C ASP A 152 35.08 -35.42 35.86
N PHE A 153 36.23 -34.75 35.74
CA PHE A 153 36.39 -33.68 34.74
C PHE A 153 36.43 -34.21 33.30
N SER A 154 36.76 -35.51 33.11
CA SER A 154 36.75 -36.12 31.78
C SER A 154 35.32 -36.30 31.29
N LEU A 155 34.45 -36.97 32.10
CA LEU A 155 33.07 -37.17 31.80
C LEU A 155 32.29 -35.83 31.71
N LEU A 156 32.61 -34.87 32.59
CA LEU A 156 32.04 -33.51 32.53
C LEU A 156 32.42 -32.83 31.21
N GLY A 157 33.72 -32.92 30.78
CA GLY A 157 34.19 -32.40 29.50
C GLY A 157 33.43 -32.98 28.31
N ASP A 158 33.24 -34.31 28.31
CA ASP A 158 32.51 -35.01 27.25
C ASP A 158 31.04 -34.50 27.13
N TYR A 159 30.32 -34.36 28.25
CA TYR A 159 28.97 -33.82 28.21
C TYR A 159 28.93 -32.36 27.75
N LEU A 160 29.87 -31.51 28.18
CA LEU A 160 29.93 -30.11 27.76
C LEU A 160 30.27 -29.99 26.27
N LEU A 161 31.23 -30.79 25.78
CA LEU A 161 31.56 -30.84 24.35
C LEU A 161 30.39 -31.37 23.50
N LEU A 162 29.69 -32.39 23.97
CA LEU A 162 28.51 -32.90 23.30
C LEU A 162 27.39 -31.84 23.25
N ALA A 163 27.11 -31.15 24.36
CA ALA A 163 26.15 -30.06 24.39
C ALA A 163 26.52 -28.93 23.42
N LEU A 164 27.80 -28.51 23.43
CA LEU A 164 28.32 -27.50 22.53
C LEU A 164 28.17 -27.94 21.06
N GLY A 165 28.53 -29.17 20.75
CA GLY A 165 28.41 -29.75 19.39
C GLY A 165 26.95 -29.75 18.92
N LEU A 166 26.01 -30.20 19.79
CA LEU A 166 24.59 -30.18 19.48
C LEU A 166 24.04 -28.79 19.22
N TYR A 167 24.41 -27.80 20.05
CA TYR A 167 23.98 -26.41 19.83
C TYR A 167 24.56 -25.81 18.55
N LEU A 168 25.84 -26.09 18.23
CA LEU A 168 26.46 -25.60 16.99
C LEU A 168 25.79 -26.21 15.75
N VAL A 169 25.57 -27.53 15.74
CA VAL A 169 24.91 -28.23 14.63
C VAL A 169 23.44 -27.79 14.51
N SER A 170 22.74 -27.65 15.63
CA SER A 170 21.36 -27.12 15.66
C SER A 170 21.28 -25.73 15.06
N SER A 171 22.20 -24.83 15.45
CA SER A 171 22.25 -23.45 14.94
C SER A 171 22.54 -23.42 13.44
N LEU A 172 23.43 -24.29 12.94
CA LEU A 172 23.73 -24.42 11.52
C LEU A 172 22.50 -24.91 10.73
N PHE A 173 21.78 -25.88 11.25
CA PHE A 173 20.56 -26.41 10.60
C PHE A 173 19.46 -25.37 10.57
N LEU A 174 19.22 -24.64 11.65
CA LEU A 174 18.23 -23.58 11.71
C LEU A 174 18.60 -22.39 10.81
N TRP A 175 19.89 -22.06 10.72
CA TRP A 175 20.37 -21.04 9.78
C TRP A 175 20.11 -21.48 8.33
N TRP A 176 20.44 -22.72 8.00
CA TRP A 176 20.24 -23.26 6.64
C TRP A 176 18.76 -23.39 6.30
N GLN A 177 17.93 -23.80 7.26
CA GLN A 177 16.48 -23.81 7.15
C GLN A 177 15.93 -22.40 6.80
N GLY A 178 16.40 -21.38 7.51
CA GLY A 178 16.00 -19.99 7.25
C GLY A 178 16.43 -19.53 5.85
N TYR A 179 17.64 -19.89 5.41
CA TYR A 179 18.14 -19.57 4.09
C TYR A 179 17.27 -20.21 2.97
N LEU A 180 16.96 -21.50 3.09
CA LEU A 180 16.12 -22.21 2.12
C LEU A 180 14.71 -21.65 2.08
N LEU A 181 14.10 -21.41 3.25
CA LEU A 181 12.74 -20.90 3.36
C LEU A 181 12.63 -19.49 2.76
N ASN A 182 13.54 -18.58 3.11
CA ASN A 182 13.61 -17.25 2.54
C ASN A 182 13.77 -17.29 1.01
N GLY A 183 14.64 -18.14 0.51
CA GLY A 183 14.84 -18.32 -0.93
C GLY A 183 13.57 -18.77 -1.65
N ALA A 184 12.82 -19.73 -1.08
CA ALA A 184 11.56 -20.22 -1.62
C ALA A 184 10.47 -19.11 -1.62
N VAL A 185 10.34 -18.37 -0.51
CA VAL A 185 9.37 -17.26 -0.41
C VAL A 185 9.71 -16.16 -1.42
N GLN A 186 10.98 -15.75 -1.53
CA GLN A 186 11.39 -14.68 -2.46
C GLN A 186 11.13 -15.07 -3.93
N ARG A 187 11.37 -16.33 -4.34
CA ARG A 187 11.03 -16.79 -5.70
C ARG A 187 9.52 -16.77 -5.95
N SER A 188 8.73 -17.19 -4.96
CA SER A 188 7.26 -17.12 -5.09
C SER A 188 6.75 -15.68 -5.19
N ILE A 189 7.32 -14.76 -4.43
CA ILE A 189 6.98 -13.32 -4.49
C ILE A 189 7.41 -12.72 -5.83
N TYR A 190 8.59 -13.06 -6.34
CA TYR A 190 9.03 -12.65 -7.68
C TYR A 190 8.04 -13.09 -8.76
N THR A 191 7.58 -14.35 -8.71
CA THR A 191 6.59 -14.87 -9.65
C THR A 191 5.24 -14.16 -9.50
N LEU A 192 4.79 -13.91 -8.25
CA LEU A 192 3.54 -13.19 -8.00
C LEU A 192 3.62 -11.76 -8.55
N ARG A 193 4.75 -11.05 -8.34
CA ARG A 193 4.95 -9.69 -8.85
C ARG A 193 4.92 -9.67 -10.38
N ASN A 194 5.57 -10.62 -11.04
CA ASN A 194 5.51 -10.76 -12.50
C ASN A 194 4.08 -11.02 -13.02
N HIS A 195 3.32 -11.88 -12.32
CA HIS A 195 1.93 -12.14 -12.70
C HIS A 195 1.07 -10.88 -12.58
N VAL A 196 1.24 -10.11 -11.52
CA VAL A 196 0.51 -8.84 -11.32
C VAL A 196 0.88 -7.82 -12.39
N GLU A 197 2.18 -7.64 -12.67
CA GLU A 197 2.65 -6.73 -13.71
C GLU A 197 2.10 -7.10 -15.09
N THR A 198 2.21 -8.38 -15.47
CA THR A 198 1.64 -8.87 -16.73
C THR A 198 0.13 -8.67 -16.80
N LYS A 199 -0.56 -8.87 -15.67
CA LYS A 199 -2.01 -8.69 -15.57
C LYS A 199 -2.42 -7.24 -15.77
N ILE A 200 -1.72 -6.31 -15.10
CA ILE A 200 -2.00 -4.87 -15.21
C ILE A 200 -1.93 -4.40 -16.65
N ASN A 201 -0.93 -4.85 -17.41
CA ASN A 201 -0.77 -4.49 -18.81
C ASN A 201 -1.87 -5.05 -19.73
N ARG A 202 -2.70 -5.99 -19.24
CA ARG A 202 -3.83 -6.60 -19.96
C ARG A 202 -5.20 -6.16 -19.46
N LEU A 203 -5.24 -5.34 -18.42
CA LEU A 203 -6.50 -4.85 -17.88
C LEU A 203 -7.09 -3.76 -18.77
N PRO A 204 -8.44 -3.73 -18.92
CA PRO A 204 -9.12 -2.69 -19.69
C PRO A 204 -8.99 -1.32 -18.98
N LEU A 205 -9.00 -0.24 -19.77
CA LEU A 205 -8.90 1.12 -19.24
C LEU A 205 -10.01 1.44 -18.24
N SER A 206 -11.19 0.84 -18.40
CA SER A 206 -12.32 0.95 -17.47
C SER A 206 -12.00 0.55 -16.02
N TYR A 207 -11.01 -0.30 -15.81
CA TYR A 207 -10.54 -0.67 -14.49
C TYR A 207 -9.75 0.48 -13.84
N PHE A 208 -8.88 1.14 -14.61
CA PHE A 208 -8.07 2.27 -14.15
C PHE A 208 -8.91 3.51 -13.86
N ASP A 209 -9.96 3.75 -14.64
CA ASP A 209 -10.87 4.88 -14.44
C ASP A 209 -11.71 4.76 -13.16
N LYS A 210 -11.98 3.53 -12.70
CA LYS A 210 -12.73 3.24 -11.47
C LYS A 210 -11.88 3.29 -10.20
N GLN A 211 -10.55 3.23 -10.33
CA GLN A 211 -9.60 3.12 -9.21
C GLN A 211 -8.74 4.38 -9.11
N THR A 212 -8.36 4.76 -7.90
CA THR A 212 -7.37 5.81 -7.74
C THR A 212 -5.95 5.28 -8.03
N ARG A 213 -5.11 6.10 -8.68
CA ARG A 213 -3.71 5.72 -8.98
C ARG A 213 -2.95 5.25 -7.74
N GLY A 214 -3.15 5.93 -6.60
CA GLY A 214 -2.49 5.58 -5.34
C GLY A 214 -2.93 4.23 -4.79
N GLU A 215 -4.19 3.83 -4.97
CA GLU A 215 -4.68 2.52 -4.56
C GLU A 215 -4.08 1.40 -5.40
N LEU A 216 -4.05 1.56 -6.72
CA LEU A 216 -3.42 0.58 -7.63
C LEU A 216 -1.94 0.41 -7.32
N LEU A 217 -1.20 1.52 -7.18
CA LEU A 217 0.22 1.48 -6.83
C LEU A 217 0.45 0.78 -5.49
N SER A 218 -0.39 1.07 -4.48
CA SER A 218 -0.31 0.41 -3.18
C SER A 218 -0.54 -1.10 -3.26
N ARG A 219 -1.46 -1.58 -4.12
CA ARG A 219 -1.71 -3.02 -4.34
C ARG A 219 -0.51 -3.73 -4.96
N VAL A 220 0.19 -3.07 -5.89
CA VAL A 220 1.35 -3.63 -6.61
C VAL A 220 2.63 -3.61 -5.77
N THR A 221 2.79 -2.60 -4.92
CA THR A 221 4.01 -2.42 -4.10
C THR A 221 3.77 -2.88 -2.66
N ASN A 222 3.04 -2.09 -1.88
CA ASN A 222 2.90 -2.30 -0.43
C ASN A 222 2.21 -3.61 -0.07
N ASP A 223 1.17 -4.02 -0.81
CA ASP A 223 0.46 -5.26 -0.50
C ASP A 223 1.30 -6.49 -0.79
N ILE A 224 2.06 -6.50 -1.89
CA ILE A 224 2.98 -7.60 -2.20
C ILE A 224 4.11 -7.68 -1.16
N ASP A 225 4.63 -6.53 -0.71
CA ASP A 225 5.65 -6.48 0.34
C ASP A 225 5.13 -6.96 1.69
N ASN A 226 3.89 -6.59 2.06
CA ASN A 226 3.21 -7.11 3.24
C ASN A 226 3.01 -8.63 3.18
N VAL A 227 2.63 -9.16 2.02
CA VAL A 227 2.54 -10.61 1.78
C VAL A 227 3.90 -11.27 1.97
N SER A 228 4.96 -10.70 1.38
CA SER A 228 6.33 -11.19 1.50
C SER A 228 6.77 -11.26 2.96
N GLN A 229 6.61 -10.16 3.70
CA GLN A 229 6.97 -10.07 5.10
C GLN A 229 6.16 -11.05 5.98
N ALA A 230 4.85 -11.13 5.75
CA ALA A 230 3.98 -12.04 6.47
C ALA A 230 4.37 -13.51 6.23
N LEU A 231 4.62 -13.91 4.98
CA LEU A 231 5.06 -15.27 4.66
C LEU A 231 6.40 -15.61 5.28
N GLN A 232 7.42 -14.76 5.14
CA GLN A 232 8.77 -15.00 5.68
C GLN A 232 8.73 -15.18 7.19
N GLN A 233 8.13 -14.22 7.90
CA GLN A 233 8.10 -14.26 9.36
C GLN A 233 7.19 -15.37 9.88
N THR A 234 5.99 -15.52 9.31
CA THR A 234 5.01 -16.48 9.81
C THR A 234 5.45 -17.91 9.55
N LEU A 235 5.90 -18.25 8.33
CA LEU A 235 6.31 -19.63 8.01
C LEU A 235 7.52 -20.06 8.84
N SER A 236 8.56 -19.21 8.93
CA SER A 236 9.75 -19.56 9.72
C SER A 236 9.43 -19.68 11.21
N GLN A 237 8.75 -18.69 11.76
CA GLN A 237 8.56 -18.58 13.20
C GLN A 237 7.46 -19.50 13.73
N LEU A 238 6.36 -19.71 12.96
CA LEU A 238 5.36 -20.71 13.35
C LEU A 238 5.94 -22.12 13.35
N LEU A 239 6.70 -22.47 12.30
CA LEU A 239 7.32 -23.79 12.20
C LEU A 239 8.26 -24.05 13.38
N THR A 240 9.19 -23.13 13.66
CA THR A 240 10.16 -23.30 14.75
C THR A 240 9.49 -23.24 16.11
N SER A 241 8.55 -22.33 16.34
CA SER A 241 7.83 -22.21 17.61
C SER A 241 6.97 -23.43 17.91
N LEU A 242 6.22 -23.93 16.91
CA LEU A 242 5.37 -25.12 17.10
C LEU A 242 6.21 -26.37 17.40
N LEU A 243 7.27 -26.60 16.63
CA LEU A 243 8.17 -27.72 16.85
C LEU A 243 8.89 -27.63 18.20
N THR A 244 9.30 -26.41 18.61
CA THR A 244 9.92 -26.20 19.94
C THR A 244 8.95 -26.50 21.06
N VAL A 245 7.70 -26.01 20.97
CA VAL A 245 6.66 -26.30 22.00
C VAL A 245 6.40 -27.81 22.10
N ILE A 246 6.27 -28.50 20.97
CA ILE A 246 6.06 -29.95 20.95
C ILE A 246 7.27 -30.66 21.55
N GLY A 247 8.49 -30.37 21.09
CA GLY A 247 9.71 -31.02 21.55
C GLY A 247 9.97 -30.79 23.04
N VAL A 248 9.83 -29.57 23.52
CA VAL A 248 9.96 -29.22 24.94
C VAL A 248 8.90 -29.92 25.79
N THR A 249 7.63 -29.93 25.34
CA THR A 249 6.55 -30.63 26.05
C THR A 249 6.85 -32.11 26.17
N VAL A 250 7.26 -32.77 25.10
CA VAL A 250 7.65 -34.19 25.12
C VAL A 250 8.77 -34.42 26.15
N MET A 251 9.82 -33.62 26.13
CA MET A 251 10.95 -33.77 27.09
C MET A 251 10.51 -33.54 28.53
N MET A 252 9.62 -32.56 28.78
CA MET A 252 9.07 -32.31 30.11
C MET A 252 8.32 -33.56 30.66
N PHE A 253 7.49 -34.20 29.82
CA PHE A 253 6.80 -35.43 30.21
C PHE A 253 7.75 -36.61 30.39
N VAL A 254 8.79 -36.73 29.59
CA VAL A 254 9.82 -37.78 29.73
C VAL A 254 10.58 -37.65 31.06
N ILE A 255 10.89 -36.44 31.50
CA ILE A 255 11.63 -36.19 32.74
C ILE A 255 10.71 -36.34 33.96
N SER A 256 9.59 -35.62 33.98
CA SER A 256 8.65 -35.68 35.11
C SER A 256 7.24 -35.26 34.71
N PRO A 257 6.29 -36.18 34.60
CA PRO A 257 4.89 -35.85 34.30
C PRO A 257 4.27 -34.89 35.31
N VAL A 258 4.65 -34.97 36.59
CA VAL A 258 4.11 -34.14 37.64
C VAL A 258 4.58 -32.65 37.46
N LEU A 259 5.86 -32.45 37.22
CA LEU A 259 6.38 -31.10 36.99
C LEU A 259 5.86 -30.57 35.65
N ALA A 260 5.68 -31.44 34.62
CA ALA A 260 5.10 -31.08 33.35
C ALA A 260 3.68 -30.50 33.51
N LEU A 261 2.82 -31.15 34.32
CA LEU A 261 1.48 -30.65 34.62
C LEU A 261 1.50 -29.31 35.33
N ILE A 262 2.42 -29.10 36.30
CA ILE A 262 2.60 -27.79 36.99
C ILE A 262 2.97 -26.72 35.97
N ALA A 263 3.94 -27.00 35.08
CA ALA A 263 4.35 -26.06 34.06
C ALA A 263 3.21 -25.75 33.07
N LEU A 264 2.44 -26.75 32.65
CA LEU A 264 1.33 -26.57 31.70
C LEU A 264 0.18 -25.73 32.25
N VAL A 265 -0.02 -25.66 33.59
CA VAL A 265 -1.00 -24.75 34.20
C VAL A 265 -0.69 -23.27 33.87
N THR A 266 0.56 -22.95 33.60
CA THR A 266 0.94 -21.59 33.18
C THR A 266 0.25 -21.14 31.89
N ILE A 267 -0.06 -22.09 30.97
CA ILE A 267 -0.68 -21.77 29.67
C ILE A 267 -2.07 -21.13 29.83
N PRO A 268 -3.05 -21.82 30.47
CA PRO A 268 -4.38 -21.26 30.62
C PRO A 268 -4.36 -19.95 31.43
N VAL A 269 -3.49 -19.84 32.43
CA VAL A 269 -3.31 -18.60 33.20
C VAL A 269 -2.79 -17.48 32.31
N SER A 270 -1.76 -17.74 31.51
CA SER A 270 -1.20 -16.75 30.57
C SER A 270 -2.21 -16.31 29.53
N VAL A 271 -2.95 -17.25 28.93
CA VAL A 271 -4.01 -16.96 27.95
C VAL A 271 -5.12 -16.12 28.58
N LEU A 272 -5.55 -16.46 29.79
CA LEU A 272 -6.59 -15.72 30.52
C LEU A 272 -6.13 -14.25 30.77
N VAL A 273 -4.94 -14.07 31.33
CA VAL A 273 -4.40 -12.75 31.67
C VAL A 273 -4.20 -11.92 30.39
N THR A 274 -3.57 -12.49 29.38
CA THR A 274 -3.36 -11.80 28.08
C THR A 274 -4.68 -11.46 27.40
N GLY A 275 -5.67 -12.36 27.47
CA GLY A 275 -7.00 -12.13 26.92
C GLY A 275 -7.77 -11.01 27.62
N LEU A 276 -7.68 -10.94 28.95
CA LEU A 276 -8.31 -9.86 29.74
C LEU A 276 -7.68 -8.50 29.43
N ILE A 277 -6.34 -8.42 29.44
CA ILE A 277 -5.61 -7.19 29.13
C ILE A 277 -5.86 -6.81 27.66
N GLY A 278 -5.80 -7.77 26.73
CA GLY A 278 -6.00 -7.56 25.32
C GLY A 278 -7.38 -7.00 24.98
N LYS A 279 -8.45 -7.55 25.58
CA LYS A 279 -9.82 -6.99 25.42
C LYS A 279 -9.92 -5.54 25.87
N ARG A 280 -9.27 -5.19 26.99
CA ARG A 280 -9.26 -3.82 27.50
C ARG A 280 -8.46 -2.90 26.61
N SER A 281 -7.27 -3.32 26.23
CA SER A 281 -6.33 -2.59 25.37
C SER A 281 -6.92 -2.33 23.98
N GLN A 282 -7.61 -3.31 23.38
CA GLN A 282 -8.21 -3.17 22.06
C GLN A 282 -9.18 -1.99 21.95
N LYS A 283 -10.04 -1.78 22.97
CA LYS A 283 -10.95 -0.61 22.99
C LYS A 283 -10.19 0.71 23.01
N MET A 284 -9.12 0.78 23.80
CA MET A 284 -8.30 1.99 23.92
C MET A 284 -7.49 2.26 22.65
N PHE A 285 -7.02 1.23 21.95
CA PHE A 285 -6.38 1.39 20.64
C PHE A 285 -7.35 1.92 19.58
N ILE A 286 -8.62 1.50 19.59
CA ILE A 286 -9.64 2.04 18.68
C ILE A 286 -9.83 3.55 18.92
N GLU A 287 -9.87 3.98 20.20
CA GLU A 287 -9.96 5.40 20.58
C GLU A 287 -8.69 6.17 20.16
N GLN A 288 -7.51 5.58 20.35
CA GLN A 288 -6.24 6.15 19.89
C GLN A 288 -6.23 6.34 18.37
N TRP A 289 -6.62 5.31 17.59
CA TRP A 289 -6.67 5.41 16.12
C TRP A 289 -7.65 6.47 15.66
N LYS A 290 -8.83 6.57 16.31
CA LYS A 290 -9.80 7.62 16.03
C LYS A 290 -9.22 9.00 16.28
N ALA A 291 -8.63 9.24 17.44
CA ALA A 291 -8.01 10.52 17.81
C ALA A 291 -6.84 10.87 16.86
N THR A 292 -6.01 9.90 16.49
CA THR A 292 -4.91 10.08 15.52
C THR A 292 -5.46 10.43 14.13
N GLY A 293 -6.53 9.78 13.67
CA GLY A 293 -7.19 10.10 12.41
C GLY A 293 -7.76 11.52 12.37
N GLU A 294 -8.38 11.97 13.47
CA GLU A 294 -8.90 13.35 13.60
C GLU A 294 -7.78 14.40 13.60
N LEU A 295 -6.64 14.09 14.25
CA LEU A 295 -5.47 14.96 14.23
C LEU A 295 -4.85 15.04 12.83
N ASN A 296 -4.67 13.90 12.16
CA ASN A 296 -4.09 13.85 10.81
C ASN A 296 -4.98 14.59 9.80
N GLY A 297 -6.31 14.42 9.87
CA GLY A 297 -7.23 15.18 9.02
C GLY A 297 -7.11 16.70 9.23
N HIS A 298 -6.92 17.14 10.46
CA HIS A 298 -6.69 18.57 10.74
C HIS A 298 -5.32 19.05 10.20
N ILE A 299 -4.27 18.25 10.33
CA ILE A 299 -2.94 18.58 9.77
C ILE A 299 -3.02 18.72 8.25
N GLU A 300 -3.68 17.77 7.58
CA GLU A 300 -3.85 17.79 6.12
C GLU A 300 -4.65 19.03 5.67
N GLU A 301 -5.76 19.33 6.34
CA GLU A 301 -6.57 20.51 6.07
C GLU A 301 -5.78 21.80 6.27
N ALA A 302 -5.08 21.92 7.41
CA ALA A 302 -4.27 23.10 7.73
C ALA A 302 -3.08 23.27 6.77
N PHE A 303 -2.42 22.18 6.38
CA PHE A 303 -1.30 22.20 5.44
C PHE A 303 -1.76 22.57 4.03
N THR A 304 -2.83 21.97 3.54
CA THR A 304 -3.41 22.30 2.22
C THR A 304 -3.92 23.73 2.17
N GLY A 305 -4.55 24.20 3.26
CA GLY A 305 -5.05 25.57 3.40
C GLY A 305 -4.04 26.58 3.95
N GLN A 306 -2.73 26.27 4.03
CA GLN A 306 -1.74 27.09 4.71
C GLN A 306 -1.64 28.53 4.16
N SER A 307 -1.81 28.73 2.86
CA SER A 307 -1.86 30.05 2.24
C SER A 307 -3.04 30.87 2.76
N LEU A 308 -4.22 30.27 2.87
CA LEU A 308 -5.42 30.90 3.42
C LEU A 308 -5.26 31.22 4.90
N VAL A 309 -4.72 30.28 5.69
CA VAL A 309 -4.44 30.49 7.12
C VAL A 309 -3.55 31.71 7.32
N LYS A 310 -2.49 31.87 6.49
CA LYS A 310 -1.58 33.02 6.54
C LYS A 310 -2.26 34.33 6.10
N VAL A 311 -2.99 34.32 4.98
CA VAL A 311 -3.67 35.52 4.45
C VAL A 311 -4.68 36.06 5.44
N PHE A 312 -5.47 35.18 6.08
CA PHE A 312 -6.50 35.58 7.04
C PHE A 312 -6.00 35.71 8.49
N GLY A 313 -4.72 35.46 8.77
CA GLY A 313 -4.12 35.63 10.10
C GLY A 313 -4.63 34.66 11.17
N ARG A 314 -5.16 33.46 10.76
CA ARG A 314 -5.80 32.50 11.65
C ARG A 314 -4.87 31.42 12.23
N GLN A 315 -3.57 31.65 12.27
CA GLN A 315 -2.58 30.68 12.77
C GLN A 315 -2.88 30.25 14.21
N ARG A 316 -3.24 31.21 15.10
CA ARG A 316 -3.54 30.90 16.52
C ARG A 316 -4.75 29.96 16.69
N GLU A 317 -5.77 30.09 15.83
CA GLU A 317 -6.95 29.23 15.87
C GLU A 317 -6.58 27.80 15.45
N VAL A 318 -5.80 27.67 14.38
CA VAL A 318 -5.30 26.38 13.88
C VAL A 318 -4.42 25.69 14.94
N GLU A 319 -3.50 26.44 15.57
CA GLU A 319 -2.64 25.95 16.65
C GLU A 319 -3.46 25.50 17.87
N ALA A 320 -4.51 26.24 18.25
CA ALA A 320 -5.36 25.87 19.36
C ALA A 320 -6.14 24.57 19.11
N VAL A 321 -6.68 24.38 17.89
CA VAL A 321 -7.35 23.13 17.48
C VAL A 321 -6.36 21.97 17.45
N PHE A 322 -5.16 22.19 16.90
CA PHE A 322 -4.09 21.20 16.92
C PHE A 322 -3.73 20.77 18.34
N ALA A 323 -3.53 21.72 19.26
CA ALA A 323 -3.17 21.44 20.65
C ALA A 323 -4.24 20.61 21.38
N ASP A 324 -5.54 20.89 21.14
CA ASP A 324 -6.65 20.12 21.71
C ASP A 324 -6.70 18.68 21.16
N ARG A 325 -6.60 18.51 19.84
CA ARG A 325 -6.57 17.19 19.20
C ARG A 325 -5.33 16.39 19.59
N ASN A 326 -4.17 17.05 19.68
CA ASN A 326 -2.92 16.42 20.14
C ASN A 326 -3.01 15.95 21.60
N ARG A 327 -3.67 16.71 22.48
CA ARG A 327 -3.95 16.29 23.84
C ARG A 327 -4.87 15.05 23.89
N SER A 328 -5.86 14.98 23.02
CA SER A 328 -6.74 13.81 22.87
C SER A 328 -5.96 12.59 22.43
N VAL A 329 -5.05 12.73 21.45
CA VAL A 329 -4.13 11.66 21.02
C VAL A 329 -3.23 11.22 22.18
N TYR A 330 -2.64 12.16 22.91
CA TYR A 330 -1.80 11.84 24.07
C TYR A 330 -2.55 11.00 25.12
N THR A 331 -3.74 11.43 25.51
CA THR A 331 -4.54 10.75 26.53
C THR A 331 -4.94 9.34 26.10
N ALA A 332 -5.41 9.19 24.85
CA ALA A 332 -5.80 7.90 24.29
C ALA A 332 -4.58 6.97 24.13
N SER A 333 -3.46 7.51 23.63
CA SER A 333 -2.21 6.76 23.43
C SER A 333 -1.61 6.31 24.76
N PHE A 334 -1.54 7.19 25.74
CA PHE A 334 -1.02 6.83 27.07
C PHE A 334 -1.82 5.68 27.67
N GLY A 335 -3.15 5.77 27.66
CA GLY A 335 -4.02 4.72 28.18
C GLY A 335 -3.83 3.39 27.45
N ALA A 336 -3.84 3.41 26.11
CA ALA A 336 -3.65 2.21 25.28
C ALA A 336 -2.29 1.55 25.50
N GLN A 337 -1.22 2.36 25.50
CA GLN A 337 0.16 1.89 25.68
C GLN A 337 0.41 1.39 27.12
N PHE A 338 -0.11 2.07 28.14
CA PHE A 338 0.03 1.64 29.53
C PHE A 338 -0.64 0.28 29.75
N VAL A 339 -1.91 0.13 29.34
CA VAL A 339 -2.64 -1.14 29.54
C VAL A 339 -1.99 -2.27 28.72
N SER A 340 -1.63 -2.03 27.46
CA SER A 340 -0.94 -3.01 26.64
C SER A 340 0.45 -3.36 27.20
N GLY A 341 1.16 -2.36 27.71
CA GLY A 341 2.49 -2.53 28.31
C GLY A 341 2.51 -3.43 29.54
N LEU A 342 1.36 -3.63 30.22
CA LEU A 342 1.27 -4.55 31.35
C LEU A 342 1.39 -6.04 30.96
N ILE A 343 1.19 -6.40 29.68
CA ILE A 343 1.26 -7.78 29.22
C ILE A 343 2.63 -8.39 29.57
N MET A 344 3.72 -7.71 29.17
CA MET A 344 5.07 -8.26 29.37
C MET A 344 5.44 -8.44 30.87
N PRO A 345 5.27 -7.45 31.75
CA PRO A 345 5.50 -7.64 33.20
C PRO A 345 4.65 -8.76 33.81
N MET A 346 3.38 -8.89 33.39
CA MET A 346 2.51 -9.97 33.89
C MET A 346 2.98 -11.33 33.39
N MET A 347 3.43 -11.45 32.16
CA MET A 347 4.01 -12.70 31.62
C MET A 347 5.31 -13.08 32.34
N PHE A 348 6.17 -12.10 32.64
CA PHE A 348 7.36 -12.33 33.47
C PHE A 348 7.00 -12.77 34.90
N PHE A 349 5.99 -12.15 35.49
CA PHE A 349 5.52 -12.54 36.83
C PHE A 349 5.02 -13.99 36.85
N ILE A 350 4.15 -14.38 35.87
CA ILE A 350 3.63 -15.73 35.75
C ILE A 350 4.79 -16.72 35.48
N GLY A 351 5.73 -16.39 34.60
CA GLY A 351 6.91 -17.20 34.34
C GLY A 351 7.80 -17.41 35.56
N ASN A 352 8.05 -16.37 36.34
CA ASN A 352 8.82 -16.47 37.60
C ASN A 352 8.07 -17.25 38.66
N LEU A 353 6.75 -17.09 38.79
CA LEU A 353 5.95 -17.89 39.70
C LEU A 353 6.02 -19.39 39.32
N ASN A 354 5.91 -19.72 38.03
CA ASN A 354 6.09 -21.07 37.56
C ASN A 354 7.50 -21.61 37.85
N TYR A 355 8.53 -20.80 37.64
CA TYR A 355 9.91 -21.16 38.03
C TYR A 355 10.01 -21.52 39.51
N VAL A 356 9.45 -20.71 40.41
CA VAL A 356 9.45 -20.96 41.85
C VAL A 356 8.72 -22.26 42.18
N LEU A 357 7.55 -22.51 41.57
CA LEU A 357 6.79 -23.74 41.79
C LEU A 357 7.57 -24.98 41.33
N ILE A 358 8.22 -24.90 40.16
CA ILE A 358 9.07 -25.98 39.63
C ILE A 358 10.29 -26.19 40.54
N ALA A 359 10.95 -25.12 40.99
CA ALA A 359 12.13 -25.22 41.87
C ALA A 359 11.78 -25.85 43.23
N VAL A 360 10.66 -25.45 43.84
CA VAL A 360 10.19 -26.01 45.10
C VAL A 360 9.77 -27.48 44.93
N ALA A 361 8.89 -27.79 43.99
CA ALA A 361 8.43 -29.14 43.74
C ALA A 361 9.57 -30.07 43.27
N GLY A 362 10.45 -29.58 42.39
CA GLY A 362 11.64 -30.30 41.95
C GLY A 362 12.64 -30.53 43.08
N GLY A 363 12.91 -29.51 43.89
CA GLY A 363 13.77 -29.64 45.09
C GLY A 363 13.27 -30.65 46.11
N LEU A 364 11.95 -30.66 46.41
CA LEU A 364 11.32 -31.68 47.26
C LEU A 364 11.49 -33.11 46.66
N ARG A 365 11.39 -33.26 45.32
CA ARG A 365 11.59 -34.54 44.67
C ARG A 365 13.05 -34.97 44.64
N VAL A 366 14.01 -34.03 44.59
CA VAL A 366 15.44 -34.35 44.76
C VAL A 366 15.71 -34.78 46.17
N ALA A 367 15.19 -34.06 47.18
CA ALA A 367 15.34 -34.41 48.59
C ALA A 367 14.73 -35.78 48.93
N SER A 368 13.59 -36.17 48.27
CA SER A 368 13.00 -37.49 48.39
C SER A 368 13.70 -38.56 47.49
N GLY A 369 14.76 -38.19 46.79
CA GLY A 369 15.52 -39.08 45.90
C GLY A 369 14.74 -39.58 44.68
N THR A 370 13.59 -38.96 44.35
CA THR A 370 12.77 -39.37 43.16
C THR A 370 13.19 -38.65 41.87
N MET A 371 14.16 -37.74 41.94
CA MET A 371 14.65 -36.96 40.80
C MET A 371 16.09 -36.52 41.01
N ASN A 372 16.87 -36.36 39.95
CA ASN A 372 18.23 -35.79 40.03
C ASN A 372 18.21 -34.27 39.99
N LEU A 373 19.27 -33.64 40.50
CA LEU A 373 19.40 -32.17 40.47
C LEU A 373 19.49 -31.64 39.03
N GLY A 374 20.23 -32.36 38.16
CA GLY A 374 20.34 -32.03 36.75
C GLY A 374 19.01 -32.09 36.01
N ASP A 375 18.12 -33.01 36.41
CA ASP A 375 16.76 -33.07 35.84
C ASP A 375 15.94 -31.83 36.22
N VAL A 376 16.05 -31.34 37.44
CA VAL A 376 15.38 -30.07 37.86
C VAL A 376 15.94 -28.89 37.10
N GLN A 377 17.25 -28.82 36.91
CA GLN A 377 17.90 -27.77 36.12
C GLN A 377 17.42 -27.82 34.64
N ALA A 378 17.42 -29.01 34.03
CA ALA A 378 16.92 -29.19 32.67
C ALA A 378 15.44 -28.77 32.58
N PHE A 379 14.62 -29.12 33.56
CA PHE A 379 13.22 -28.78 33.60
C PHE A 379 12.98 -27.26 33.71
N ILE A 380 13.77 -26.56 34.51
CA ILE A 380 13.73 -25.08 34.57
C ILE A 380 14.05 -24.46 33.22
N GLN A 381 15.05 -24.98 32.53
CA GLN A 381 15.40 -24.53 31.16
C GLN A 381 14.24 -24.78 30.19
N TYR A 382 13.61 -25.97 30.21
CA TYR A 382 12.44 -26.27 29.38
C TYR A 382 11.26 -25.37 29.68
N SER A 383 10.99 -25.07 30.93
CA SER A 383 9.93 -24.14 31.33
C SER A 383 10.13 -22.74 30.71
N ARG A 384 11.35 -22.23 30.63
CA ARG A 384 11.69 -20.96 29.97
C ARG A 384 11.57 -21.06 28.46
N MET A 385 12.08 -22.16 27.86
CA MET A 385 12.01 -22.39 26.42
C MET A 385 10.57 -22.56 25.92
N PHE A 386 9.63 -22.90 26.79
CA PHE A 386 8.22 -23.10 26.47
C PHE A 386 7.44 -21.78 26.37
N THR A 387 7.71 -20.81 27.24
CA THR A 387 6.92 -19.58 27.35
C THR A 387 7.13 -18.62 26.18
N GLN A 388 8.36 -18.50 25.68
CA GLN A 388 8.71 -17.57 24.60
C GLN A 388 8.01 -17.90 23.25
N PRO A 389 8.04 -19.16 22.73
CA PRO A 389 7.34 -19.50 21.50
C PRO A 389 5.83 -19.29 21.57
N LEU A 390 5.23 -19.47 22.75
CA LEU A 390 3.79 -19.28 22.92
C LEU A 390 3.37 -17.81 22.68
N THR A 391 4.16 -16.86 23.16
CA THR A 391 3.93 -15.43 22.91
C THR A 391 4.18 -15.06 21.44
N GLN A 392 5.16 -15.69 20.79
CA GLN A 392 5.44 -15.50 19.36
C GLN A 392 4.30 -15.96 18.47
N VAL A 393 3.74 -17.15 18.73
CA VAL A 393 2.57 -17.65 17.97
C VAL A 393 1.39 -16.69 18.06
N ALA A 394 1.14 -16.12 19.25
CA ALA A 394 0.06 -15.15 19.43
C ALA A 394 0.29 -13.85 18.60
N SER A 395 1.52 -13.36 18.52
CA SER A 395 1.84 -12.16 17.72
C SER A 395 1.76 -12.42 16.21
N MET A 396 2.09 -13.66 15.77
CA MET A 396 2.03 -14.05 14.36
C MET A 396 0.61 -14.07 13.79
N ALA A 397 -0.40 -14.29 14.62
CA ALA A 397 -1.79 -14.31 14.16
C ALA A 397 -2.20 -12.98 13.50
N ASN A 398 -1.80 -11.85 14.07
CA ASN A 398 -2.07 -10.52 13.52
C ASN A 398 -1.31 -10.27 12.20
N LEU A 399 -0.02 -10.67 12.16
CA LEU A 399 0.80 -10.53 10.98
C LEU A 399 0.26 -11.38 9.81
N LEU A 400 -0.13 -12.63 10.11
CA LEU A 400 -0.73 -13.52 9.12
C LEU A 400 -2.07 -12.95 8.60
N GLN A 401 -2.90 -12.40 9.49
CA GLN A 401 -4.16 -11.79 9.11
C GLN A 401 -3.95 -10.57 8.18
N SER A 402 -2.97 -9.71 8.49
CA SER A 402 -2.61 -8.58 7.63
C SER A 402 -2.07 -9.03 6.28
N GLY A 403 -1.17 -10.03 6.26
CA GLY A 403 -0.62 -10.57 5.02
C GLY A 403 -1.66 -11.24 4.14
N VAL A 404 -2.63 -11.97 4.74
CA VAL A 404 -3.74 -12.58 3.99
C VAL A 404 -4.69 -11.52 3.45
N ALA A 405 -4.97 -10.44 4.18
CA ALA A 405 -5.77 -9.33 3.68
C ALA A 405 -5.09 -8.61 2.50
N SER A 406 -3.78 -8.39 2.57
CA SER A 406 -3.00 -7.86 1.45
C SER A 406 -3.00 -8.81 0.24
N ALA A 407 -2.87 -10.13 0.48
CA ALA A 407 -2.96 -11.14 -0.59
C ALA A 407 -4.35 -11.14 -1.26
N GLU A 408 -5.42 -10.97 -0.50
CA GLU A 408 -6.80 -10.87 -1.00
C GLU A 408 -6.93 -9.70 -1.99
N ARG A 409 -6.41 -8.51 -1.65
CA ARG A 409 -6.40 -7.34 -2.56
C ARG A 409 -5.56 -7.56 -3.82
N VAL A 410 -4.41 -8.23 -3.70
CA VAL A 410 -3.60 -8.61 -4.86
C VAL A 410 -4.34 -9.60 -5.76
N PHE A 411 -5.03 -10.59 -5.17
CA PHE A 411 -5.82 -11.55 -5.92
C PHE A 411 -7.04 -10.91 -6.60
N GLU A 412 -7.66 -9.90 -5.99
CA GLU A 412 -8.72 -9.12 -6.65
C GLU A 412 -8.23 -8.55 -7.98
N VAL A 413 -7.00 -8.00 -8.04
CA VAL A 413 -6.42 -7.49 -9.29
C VAL A 413 -6.23 -8.63 -10.30
N LEU A 414 -5.72 -9.78 -9.86
CA LEU A 414 -5.48 -10.94 -10.72
C LEU A 414 -6.78 -11.55 -11.28
N ASP A 415 -7.89 -11.42 -10.56
CA ASP A 415 -9.19 -12.00 -10.92
C ASP A 415 -10.04 -11.07 -11.81
N VAL A 416 -9.64 -9.81 -12.02
CA VAL A 416 -10.33 -8.91 -12.95
C VAL A 416 -10.29 -9.47 -14.36
N ALA A 417 -11.40 -9.35 -15.10
CA ALA A 417 -11.45 -9.73 -16.49
C ALA A 417 -10.44 -8.90 -17.31
N GLU A 418 -9.68 -9.55 -18.17
CA GLU A 418 -8.78 -8.91 -19.12
C GLU A 418 -9.57 -8.27 -20.26
N GLU A 419 -8.91 -7.40 -21.05
CA GLU A 419 -9.48 -6.92 -22.31
C GLU A 419 -9.97 -8.10 -23.16
N SER A 420 -10.97 -7.86 -24.01
CA SER A 420 -11.45 -8.87 -24.95
C SER A 420 -10.28 -9.44 -25.78
N PRO A 421 -10.31 -10.73 -26.14
CA PRO A 421 -9.22 -11.35 -26.91
C PRO A 421 -8.87 -10.57 -28.17
N GLU A 422 -7.57 -10.50 -28.49
CA GLU A 422 -7.11 -9.86 -29.72
C GLU A 422 -7.64 -10.59 -30.93
N ALA A 423 -8.21 -9.82 -31.88
CA ALA A 423 -8.63 -10.33 -33.18
C ALA A 423 -7.41 -10.63 -34.07
N THR A 424 -7.58 -11.47 -35.08
CA THR A 424 -6.51 -11.93 -35.98
C THR A 424 -6.55 -11.26 -37.35
N GLY A 425 -7.44 -10.30 -37.59
CA GLY A 425 -7.54 -9.57 -38.83
C GLY A 425 -6.29 -8.73 -39.11
N THR A 426 -6.10 -8.37 -40.37
CA THR A 426 -5.00 -7.49 -40.80
C THR A 426 -5.56 -6.14 -41.21
N LEU A 427 -4.91 -5.08 -40.78
CA LEU A 427 -5.16 -3.72 -41.21
C LEU A 427 -4.11 -3.37 -42.30
N ASN A 428 -4.57 -3.06 -43.51
CA ASN A 428 -3.68 -2.57 -44.55
C ASN A 428 -3.31 -1.09 -44.30
N PRO A 429 -2.30 -0.52 -44.99
CA PRO A 429 -2.04 0.92 -44.93
C PRO A 429 -3.33 1.71 -45.16
N THR A 430 -3.70 2.54 -44.19
CA THR A 430 -4.98 3.22 -44.14
C THR A 430 -4.91 4.60 -44.79
N ARG A 431 -6.02 5.00 -45.43
CA ARG A 431 -6.22 6.37 -45.97
C ARG A 431 -6.88 7.27 -44.93
N GLY A 432 -7.50 6.66 -43.89
CA GLY A 432 -8.10 7.36 -42.76
C GLY A 432 -9.61 7.66 -42.92
N ARG A 433 -10.37 6.92 -43.75
CA ARG A 433 -11.84 7.03 -43.72
C ARG A 433 -12.40 6.32 -42.51
N VAL A 434 -13.05 7.07 -41.61
CA VAL A 434 -13.68 6.53 -40.38
C VAL A 434 -15.20 6.61 -40.52
N GLU A 435 -15.88 5.47 -40.30
CA GLU A 435 -17.33 5.41 -40.35
C GLU A 435 -17.90 4.77 -39.08
N PHE A 436 -18.87 5.46 -38.47
CA PHE A 436 -19.64 5.00 -37.33
C PHE A 436 -21.02 4.59 -37.82
N GLU A 437 -21.41 3.34 -37.55
CA GLU A 437 -22.68 2.79 -38.00
C GLU A 437 -23.53 2.40 -36.79
N HIS A 438 -24.54 3.21 -36.48
CA HIS A 438 -25.54 2.97 -35.43
C HIS A 438 -24.93 2.59 -34.08
N ILE A 439 -23.87 3.27 -33.66
CA ILE A 439 -23.15 2.93 -32.43
C ILE A 439 -23.95 3.32 -31.20
N SER A 440 -23.92 2.45 -30.19
CA SER A 440 -24.41 2.73 -28.80
C SER A 440 -23.39 2.27 -27.79
N PHE A 441 -23.26 3.06 -26.72
CA PHE A 441 -22.26 2.78 -25.69
C PHE A 441 -22.70 3.32 -24.32
N SER A 442 -22.37 2.56 -23.27
CA SER A 442 -22.57 2.90 -21.87
C SER A 442 -21.33 2.56 -21.04
N TYR A 443 -20.95 3.45 -20.12
CA TYR A 443 -19.93 3.08 -19.14
C TYR A 443 -20.55 2.22 -18.02
N ASP A 444 -19.94 1.07 -17.76
CA ASP A 444 -20.36 0.19 -16.66
C ASP A 444 -20.38 0.88 -15.31
N GLY A 445 -21.56 0.90 -14.67
CA GLY A 445 -21.76 1.45 -13.33
C GLY A 445 -21.86 2.98 -13.23
N VAL A 446 -21.69 3.71 -14.34
CA VAL A 446 -21.78 5.18 -14.38
C VAL A 446 -23.10 5.64 -14.98
N THR A 447 -23.56 4.97 -16.03
CA THR A 447 -24.86 5.27 -16.66
C THR A 447 -25.98 4.50 -15.97
N PRO A 448 -27.17 5.13 -15.76
CA PRO A 448 -28.33 4.39 -15.26
C PRO A 448 -28.65 3.21 -16.19
N LYS A 449 -28.99 2.06 -15.61
CA LYS A 449 -29.32 0.86 -16.37
C LYS A 449 -30.40 1.18 -17.40
N GLY A 450 -30.11 0.97 -18.69
CA GLY A 450 -31.03 1.15 -19.79
C GLY A 450 -30.99 2.51 -20.50
N VAL A 451 -30.12 3.43 -20.10
CA VAL A 451 -29.92 4.71 -20.80
C VAL A 451 -28.46 4.75 -21.27
N PRO A 452 -28.18 4.52 -22.57
CA PRO A 452 -26.81 4.60 -23.09
C PRO A 452 -26.31 6.06 -23.06
N LEU A 453 -24.98 6.23 -22.85
CA LEU A 453 -24.36 7.54 -22.94
C LEU A 453 -24.28 8.02 -24.39
N ILE A 454 -23.98 7.12 -25.32
CA ILE A 454 -24.08 7.35 -26.78
C ILE A 454 -25.17 6.44 -27.31
N SER A 455 -26.09 7.00 -28.09
CA SER A 455 -27.32 6.34 -28.54
C SER A 455 -27.49 6.51 -30.04
N ASP A 456 -27.40 5.41 -30.80
CA ASP A 456 -27.68 5.36 -32.25
C ASP A 456 -26.93 6.42 -33.06
N LEU A 457 -25.63 6.59 -32.81
CA LEU A 457 -24.80 7.59 -33.46
C LEU A 457 -24.24 7.04 -34.79
N SER A 458 -24.43 7.78 -35.89
CA SER A 458 -23.84 7.48 -37.18
C SER A 458 -23.12 8.71 -37.72
N LEU A 459 -21.93 8.49 -38.30
CA LEU A 459 -21.04 9.53 -38.81
C LEU A 459 -20.08 8.95 -39.84
N VAL A 460 -19.73 9.75 -40.84
CA VAL A 460 -18.64 9.43 -41.80
C VAL A 460 -17.66 10.60 -41.80
N ALA A 461 -16.37 10.32 -41.58
CA ALA A 461 -15.27 11.23 -41.79
C ALA A 461 -14.44 10.76 -42.97
N GLU A 462 -14.30 11.60 -43.98
CA GLU A 462 -13.56 11.27 -45.19
C GLU A 462 -12.03 11.44 -44.98
N PRO A 463 -11.19 10.77 -45.79
CA PRO A 463 -9.75 10.89 -45.70
C PRO A 463 -9.25 12.35 -45.78
N GLY A 464 -8.38 12.73 -44.86
CA GLY A 464 -7.81 14.10 -44.78
C GLY A 464 -8.74 15.15 -44.17
N GLN A 465 -9.97 14.79 -43.77
CA GLN A 465 -10.95 15.70 -43.23
C GLN A 465 -10.66 16.04 -41.74
N THR A 466 -10.77 17.29 -41.36
CA THR A 466 -10.75 17.75 -39.99
C THR A 466 -12.16 17.82 -39.42
N VAL A 467 -12.48 16.99 -38.45
CA VAL A 467 -13.76 16.91 -37.75
C VAL A 467 -13.66 17.55 -36.40
N ALA A 468 -14.27 18.71 -36.16
CA ALA A 468 -14.33 19.37 -34.87
C ALA A 468 -15.53 18.90 -34.07
N ILE A 469 -15.30 18.41 -32.83
CA ILE A 469 -16.33 17.95 -31.93
C ILE A 469 -16.58 19.03 -30.87
N VAL A 470 -17.79 19.61 -30.85
CA VAL A 470 -18.19 20.66 -29.92
C VAL A 470 -19.42 20.26 -29.12
N GLY A 471 -19.60 20.88 -27.96
CA GLY A 471 -20.76 20.62 -27.11
C GLY A 471 -20.44 20.83 -25.62
N PRO A 472 -21.44 20.87 -24.75
CA PRO A 472 -21.25 21.08 -23.32
C PRO A 472 -20.47 19.95 -22.66
N THR A 473 -19.98 20.21 -21.43
CA THR A 473 -19.33 19.17 -20.61
C THR A 473 -20.32 18.02 -20.38
N GLY A 474 -19.83 16.78 -20.52
CA GLY A 474 -20.68 15.59 -20.39
C GLY A 474 -21.48 15.21 -21.66
N ALA A 475 -21.31 15.91 -22.78
CA ALA A 475 -21.98 15.60 -24.04
C ALA A 475 -21.53 14.28 -24.71
N GLY A 476 -20.43 13.66 -24.25
CA GLY A 476 -19.88 12.42 -24.82
C GLY A 476 -18.70 12.62 -25.79
N LYS A 477 -18.13 13.82 -25.90
CA LYS A 477 -17.01 14.14 -26.83
C LYS A 477 -15.79 13.22 -26.62
N THR A 478 -15.27 13.17 -25.39
CA THR A 478 -14.12 12.29 -25.05
C THR A 478 -14.47 10.82 -25.19
N THR A 479 -15.72 10.45 -24.94
CA THR A 479 -16.18 9.06 -25.14
C THR A 479 -16.10 8.65 -26.60
N LEU A 480 -16.52 9.51 -27.53
CA LEU A 480 -16.44 9.23 -28.97
C LEU A 480 -14.98 8.94 -29.39
N VAL A 481 -14.05 9.76 -28.92
CA VAL A 481 -12.61 9.60 -29.16
C VAL A 481 -12.07 8.28 -28.55
N ASN A 482 -12.47 7.95 -27.34
CA ASN A 482 -12.06 6.71 -26.68
C ASN A 482 -12.56 5.45 -27.41
N LEU A 483 -13.71 5.54 -28.07
CA LEU A 483 -14.26 4.45 -28.89
C LEU A 483 -13.49 4.26 -30.20
N ILE A 484 -13.00 5.33 -30.84
CA ILE A 484 -12.12 5.24 -32.02
C ILE A 484 -10.81 4.50 -31.65
N MET A 485 -10.23 4.83 -30.48
CA MET A 485 -9.01 4.19 -29.97
C MET A 485 -9.24 2.75 -29.50
N ARG A 486 -10.51 2.33 -29.50
CA ARG A 486 -10.90 1.04 -28.92
C ARG A 486 -10.36 0.84 -27.50
N PHE A 487 -10.45 1.90 -26.67
CA PHE A 487 -10.23 1.80 -25.22
C PHE A 487 -11.40 1.13 -24.51
N TYR A 488 -12.57 1.17 -25.17
CA TYR A 488 -13.81 0.51 -24.77
C TYR A 488 -14.41 -0.18 -25.98
N ASP A 489 -14.98 -1.37 -25.78
CA ASP A 489 -15.75 -2.05 -26.82
C ASP A 489 -17.20 -1.50 -26.83
N LEU A 490 -17.83 -1.49 -28.02
CA LEU A 490 -19.20 -0.99 -28.21
C LEU A 490 -20.26 -1.94 -27.63
N ASP A 491 -21.37 -1.38 -27.14
CA ASP A 491 -22.56 -2.17 -26.80
C ASP A 491 -23.31 -2.63 -28.06
N ARG A 492 -23.40 -1.74 -29.06
CA ARG A 492 -24.06 -1.99 -30.36
C ARG A 492 -23.43 -1.17 -31.46
N GLY A 493 -23.68 -1.60 -32.75
CA GLY A 493 -23.14 -0.95 -33.91
C GLY A 493 -21.71 -1.36 -34.21
N ARG A 494 -21.04 -0.65 -35.12
CA ARG A 494 -19.63 -0.86 -35.44
C ARG A 494 -18.96 0.46 -35.86
N ILE A 495 -17.65 0.48 -35.69
CA ILE A 495 -16.77 1.55 -36.20
C ILE A 495 -15.86 0.89 -37.25
N THR A 496 -15.75 1.48 -38.43
CA THR A 496 -14.84 0.97 -39.47
C THR A 496 -13.76 2.00 -39.78
N LEU A 497 -12.57 1.51 -40.10
CA LEU A 497 -11.46 2.28 -40.64
C LEU A 497 -11.16 1.76 -42.05
N ASP A 498 -11.38 2.60 -43.06
CA ASP A 498 -11.34 2.22 -44.48
C ASP A 498 -12.20 0.99 -44.81
N GLY A 499 -13.39 0.88 -44.20
CA GLY A 499 -14.32 -0.22 -44.38
C GLY A 499 -14.00 -1.49 -43.58
N ILE A 500 -12.90 -1.53 -42.82
CA ILE A 500 -12.53 -2.65 -41.96
C ILE A 500 -13.04 -2.34 -40.55
N ASP A 501 -13.84 -3.25 -39.98
CA ASP A 501 -14.30 -3.13 -38.59
C ASP A 501 -13.11 -3.16 -37.62
N ILE A 502 -12.97 -2.09 -36.79
CA ILE A 502 -11.88 -1.98 -35.84
C ILE A 502 -11.92 -3.08 -34.76
N ALA A 503 -13.07 -3.71 -34.55
CA ALA A 503 -13.18 -4.83 -33.61
C ALA A 503 -12.57 -6.14 -34.20
N SER A 504 -12.43 -6.24 -35.52
CA SER A 504 -11.91 -7.41 -36.21
C SER A 504 -10.39 -7.45 -36.36
N VAL A 505 -9.68 -6.40 -35.94
CA VAL A 505 -8.21 -6.28 -36.03
C VAL A 505 -7.57 -6.20 -34.65
N PRO A 506 -6.26 -6.56 -34.49
CA PRO A 506 -5.55 -6.36 -33.26
C PRO A 506 -5.52 -4.88 -32.82
N ARG A 507 -5.69 -4.59 -31.53
CA ARG A 507 -5.63 -3.22 -30.99
C ARG A 507 -4.31 -2.53 -31.29
N SER A 508 -3.22 -3.28 -31.25
CA SER A 508 -1.89 -2.77 -31.59
C SER A 508 -1.81 -2.30 -33.08
N ALA A 509 -2.39 -3.05 -33.99
CA ALA A 509 -2.43 -2.68 -35.41
C ALA A 509 -3.33 -1.46 -35.65
N LEU A 510 -4.48 -1.36 -34.97
CA LEU A 510 -5.35 -0.19 -35.02
C LEU A 510 -4.62 1.05 -34.45
N ARG A 511 -4.10 0.95 -33.24
CA ARG A 511 -3.49 2.08 -32.50
C ARG A 511 -2.20 2.56 -33.20
N SER A 512 -1.49 1.72 -33.93
CA SER A 512 -0.34 2.16 -34.75
C SER A 512 -0.72 3.10 -35.90
N GLN A 513 -1.98 3.12 -36.31
CA GLN A 513 -2.50 4.03 -37.33
C GLN A 513 -3.06 5.34 -36.76
N ILE A 514 -3.10 5.46 -35.43
CA ILE A 514 -3.73 6.59 -34.74
C ILE A 514 -2.70 7.32 -33.89
N GLY A 515 -2.55 8.62 -34.12
CA GLY A 515 -1.79 9.52 -33.28
C GLY A 515 -2.72 10.26 -32.30
N MET A 516 -2.29 10.48 -31.06
CA MET A 516 -3.10 11.13 -30.05
C MET A 516 -2.31 12.18 -29.32
N VAL A 517 -2.88 13.40 -29.21
CA VAL A 517 -2.39 14.48 -28.38
C VAL A 517 -3.48 14.87 -27.40
N LEU A 518 -3.24 14.59 -26.10
CA LEU A 518 -4.20 14.85 -25.01
C LEU A 518 -4.00 16.23 -24.41
N GLN A 519 -5.04 16.70 -23.72
CA GLN A 519 -5.01 17.91 -22.91
C GLN A 519 -3.95 17.80 -21.79
N ASP A 520 -3.97 16.70 -21.02
CA ASP A 520 -2.98 16.40 -19.99
C ASP A 520 -1.77 15.74 -20.64
N THR A 521 -0.72 16.52 -20.87
CA THR A 521 0.52 16.03 -21.48
C THR A 521 1.31 15.19 -20.49
N TRP A 522 1.59 13.93 -20.83
CA TRP A 522 2.43 13.04 -20.04
C TRP A 522 3.79 12.81 -20.72
N LEU A 523 4.86 13.07 -19.96
CA LEU A 523 6.24 12.76 -20.37
C LEU A 523 6.83 11.72 -19.43
N PHE A 524 7.60 10.79 -20.00
CA PHE A 524 8.32 9.79 -19.25
C PHE A 524 9.62 10.36 -18.69
N ASN A 525 10.04 9.86 -17.53
CA ASN A 525 11.38 10.13 -17.01
C ASN A 525 12.42 9.61 -18.01
N GLY A 526 13.23 10.52 -18.55
CA GLY A 526 14.18 10.26 -19.63
C GLY A 526 14.52 11.52 -20.37
N THR A 527 15.28 11.43 -21.44
CA THR A 527 15.67 12.60 -22.22
C THR A 527 14.52 13.12 -23.08
N ILE A 528 14.62 14.38 -23.56
CA ILE A 528 13.68 14.93 -24.55
C ILE A 528 13.69 14.05 -25.80
N ARG A 529 14.87 13.61 -26.24
CA ARG A 529 15.05 12.65 -27.33
C ARG A 529 14.24 11.36 -27.12
N ASP A 530 14.34 10.71 -25.95
CA ASP A 530 13.61 9.48 -25.65
C ASP A 530 12.10 9.71 -25.68
N ASN A 531 11.66 10.86 -25.18
CA ASN A 531 10.26 11.23 -25.18
C ASN A 531 9.68 11.44 -26.59
N ILE A 532 10.45 12.00 -27.53
CA ILE A 532 10.05 12.11 -28.93
C ILE A 532 10.09 10.73 -29.60
N ALA A 533 11.20 9.98 -29.42
CA ALA A 533 11.39 8.64 -29.98
C ALA A 533 10.33 7.61 -29.55
N TYR A 534 9.65 7.87 -28.42
CA TYR A 534 8.54 7.03 -27.95
C TYR A 534 7.42 6.89 -28.98
N GLY A 535 7.23 7.87 -29.88
CA GLY A 535 6.25 7.80 -30.96
C GLY A 535 6.52 6.70 -31.99
N ARG A 536 7.80 6.40 -32.24
CA ARG A 536 8.22 5.34 -33.18
C ARG A 536 9.51 4.69 -32.68
N PRO A 537 9.42 3.49 -32.05
CA PRO A 537 10.59 2.75 -31.60
C PRO A 537 11.54 2.44 -32.78
N GLY A 538 12.82 2.74 -32.60
CA GLY A 538 13.84 2.54 -33.63
C GLY A 538 13.96 3.67 -34.67
N ALA A 539 13.30 4.82 -34.44
CA ALA A 539 13.51 6.01 -35.27
C ALA A 539 14.97 6.46 -35.23
N THR A 540 15.45 6.90 -36.41
CA THR A 540 16.82 7.44 -36.51
C THR A 540 16.93 8.84 -35.92
N GLU A 541 18.13 9.25 -35.56
CA GLU A 541 18.42 10.60 -35.06
C GLU A 541 17.91 11.68 -36.00
N GLN A 542 18.08 11.48 -37.29
CA GLN A 542 17.62 12.42 -38.30
C GLN A 542 16.09 12.56 -38.33
N GLU A 543 15.35 11.48 -38.16
CA GLU A 543 13.88 11.49 -38.09
C GLU A 543 13.38 12.20 -36.83
N ILE A 544 14.07 11.99 -35.68
CA ILE A 544 13.76 12.66 -34.43
C ILE A 544 13.96 14.18 -34.55
N HIS A 545 15.09 14.60 -35.13
CA HIS A 545 15.36 16.02 -35.39
C HIS A 545 14.38 16.64 -36.38
N ALA A 546 14.03 15.94 -37.44
CA ALA A 546 13.05 16.41 -38.43
C ALA A 546 11.66 16.62 -37.80
N ALA A 547 11.23 15.68 -36.92
CA ALA A 547 10.00 15.82 -36.20
C ALA A 547 10.03 17.00 -35.18
N ALA A 548 11.15 17.20 -34.50
CA ALA A 548 11.36 18.30 -33.56
C ALA A 548 11.36 19.66 -34.26
N GLU A 549 11.98 19.76 -35.42
CA GLU A 549 12.00 20.99 -36.25
C GLU A 549 10.58 21.32 -36.77
N ALA A 550 9.87 20.34 -37.34
CA ALA A 550 8.51 20.50 -37.85
C ALA A 550 7.51 20.97 -36.79
N THR A 551 7.78 20.63 -35.52
CA THR A 551 6.91 20.93 -34.37
C THR A 551 7.45 22.02 -33.46
N TYR A 552 8.48 22.74 -33.87
CA TYR A 552 9.13 23.85 -33.13
C TYR A 552 9.77 23.46 -31.79
N VAL A 553 9.94 22.18 -31.48
CA VAL A 553 10.67 21.69 -30.29
C VAL A 553 12.13 22.15 -30.35
N ASP A 554 12.73 22.11 -31.54
CA ASP A 554 14.12 22.51 -31.80
C ASP A 554 14.45 23.91 -31.27
N ARG A 555 13.49 24.84 -31.32
CA ARG A 555 13.69 26.23 -30.90
C ARG A 555 14.02 26.40 -29.43
N PHE A 556 13.38 25.65 -28.53
CA PHE A 556 13.65 25.76 -27.11
C PHE A 556 14.72 24.78 -26.64
N VAL A 557 14.84 23.62 -27.28
CA VAL A 557 15.82 22.58 -26.90
C VAL A 557 17.25 23.11 -26.99
N HIS A 558 17.57 23.91 -28.02
CA HIS A 558 18.90 24.57 -28.13
C HIS A 558 19.20 25.61 -27.05
N SER A 559 18.21 26.08 -26.30
CA SER A 559 18.43 26.97 -25.15
C SER A 559 18.77 26.18 -23.85
N LEU A 560 18.59 24.86 -23.86
CA LEU A 560 18.89 24.00 -22.71
C LEU A 560 20.37 23.57 -22.73
N PRO A 561 21.02 23.41 -21.56
CA PRO A 561 22.43 23.06 -21.46
C PRO A 561 22.80 21.76 -22.19
N ASP A 562 21.95 20.73 -22.07
CA ASP A 562 22.19 19.40 -22.62
C ASP A 562 21.36 19.15 -23.90
N SER A 563 20.72 20.19 -24.47
CA SER A 563 19.93 20.09 -25.70
C SER A 563 18.93 18.93 -25.66
N TYR A 564 18.90 18.05 -26.67
CA TYR A 564 18.02 16.88 -26.74
C TYR A 564 18.28 15.84 -25.65
N ASP A 565 19.46 15.84 -25.03
CA ASP A 565 19.82 14.93 -23.95
C ASP A 565 19.42 15.46 -22.56
N THR A 566 18.76 16.61 -22.50
CA THR A 566 18.18 17.14 -21.27
C THR A 566 17.18 16.14 -20.69
N VAL A 567 17.44 15.71 -19.45
CA VAL A 567 16.59 14.77 -18.72
C VAL A 567 15.37 15.51 -18.18
N ILE A 568 14.18 15.00 -18.48
CA ILE A 568 12.91 15.46 -17.94
C ILE A 568 12.67 14.73 -16.62
N ASP A 569 12.40 15.48 -15.54
CA ASP A 569 12.07 14.91 -14.23
C ASP A 569 10.66 14.29 -14.22
N GLU A 570 10.35 13.48 -13.17
CA GLU A 570 9.08 12.77 -13.05
C GLU A 570 7.84 13.69 -13.10
N GLU A 571 7.97 14.93 -12.68
CA GLU A 571 6.89 15.93 -12.73
C GLU A 571 6.98 16.81 -13.98
N GLY A 572 8.08 16.73 -14.74
CA GLY A 572 8.39 17.60 -15.86
C GLY A 572 8.51 19.06 -15.44
N SER A 573 8.94 19.32 -14.20
CA SER A 573 8.99 20.68 -13.62
C SER A 573 10.03 21.58 -14.28
N ASN A 574 10.99 20.97 -14.97
CA ASN A 574 12.07 21.64 -15.69
C ASN A 574 11.71 22.10 -17.12
N VAL A 575 10.50 21.82 -17.58
CA VAL A 575 9.95 22.28 -18.87
C VAL A 575 8.58 22.90 -18.66
N SER A 576 8.27 23.97 -19.40
CA SER A 576 6.98 24.66 -19.32
C SER A 576 5.84 23.80 -19.88
N ALA A 577 4.58 24.11 -19.52
CA ALA A 577 3.41 23.40 -20.05
C ALA A 577 3.32 23.38 -21.57
N GLY A 578 3.67 24.51 -22.21
CA GLY A 578 3.69 24.60 -23.69
C GLY A 578 4.81 23.76 -24.31
N GLU A 579 6.01 23.74 -23.72
CA GLU A 579 7.11 22.87 -24.18
C GLU A 579 6.78 21.39 -24.04
N LYS A 580 6.13 20.97 -22.92
CA LYS A 580 5.60 19.60 -22.80
C LYS A 580 4.65 19.26 -23.95
N GLN A 581 3.77 20.19 -24.30
CA GLN A 581 2.82 20.00 -25.36
C GLN A 581 3.51 19.86 -26.71
N LEU A 582 4.52 20.72 -27.02
CA LEU A 582 5.32 20.61 -28.24
C LEU A 582 6.04 19.25 -28.35
N ILE A 583 6.65 18.75 -27.26
CA ILE A 583 7.28 17.42 -27.22
C ILE A 583 6.24 16.32 -27.53
N THR A 584 5.03 16.42 -26.95
CA THR A 584 3.97 15.43 -27.21
C THR A 584 3.46 15.48 -28.66
N ILE A 585 3.39 16.70 -29.27
CA ILE A 585 3.08 16.87 -30.67
C ILE A 585 4.19 16.25 -31.55
N ALA A 586 5.47 16.47 -31.22
CA ALA A 586 6.60 15.86 -31.92
C ALA A 586 6.57 14.33 -31.87
N ARG A 587 6.18 13.75 -30.72
CA ARG A 587 5.93 12.31 -30.56
C ARG A 587 4.88 11.81 -31.55
N ALA A 588 3.74 12.52 -31.66
CA ALA A 588 2.67 12.18 -32.59
C ALA A 588 3.09 12.38 -34.04
N PHE A 589 3.88 13.43 -34.33
CA PHE A 589 4.41 13.72 -35.68
C PHE A 589 5.36 12.63 -36.16
N LEU A 590 6.27 12.17 -35.30
CA LEU A 590 7.22 11.10 -35.59
C LEU A 590 6.54 9.76 -35.84
N ALA A 591 5.40 9.50 -35.17
CA ALA A 591 4.61 8.29 -35.39
C ALA A 591 4.01 8.20 -36.78
N ASP A 592 3.82 9.33 -37.48
CA ASP A 592 3.24 9.47 -38.82
C ASP A 592 1.93 8.68 -39.01
N PRO A 593 0.90 8.96 -38.21
CA PRO A 593 -0.36 8.22 -38.22
C PRO A 593 -1.27 8.68 -39.35
N ALA A 594 -2.16 7.79 -39.85
CA ALA A 594 -3.21 8.14 -40.81
C ALA A 594 -4.39 8.89 -40.18
N LEU A 595 -4.63 8.66 -38.90
CA LEU A 595 -5.71 9.26 -38.11
C LEU A 595 -5.16 10.00 -36.86
N LEU A 596 -5.65 11.20 -36.63
CA LEU A 596 -5.28 12.01 -35.49
C LEU A 596 -6.44 12.25 -34.53
N ILE A 597 -6.13 12.19 -33.23
CA ILE A 597 -7.04 12.55 -32.16
C ILE A 597 -6.38 13.66 -31.35
N LEU A 598 -7.02 14.83 -31.32
CA LEU A 598 -6.49 16.03 -30.71
C LEU A 598 -7.48 16.55 -29.65
N ASP A 599 -7.02 16.72 -28.40
CA ASP A 599 -7.76 17.40 -27.34
C ASP A 599 -7.14 18.76 -27.04
N GLU A 600 -7.84 19.84 -27.39
CA GLU A 600 -7.28 21.21 -27.51
C GLU A 600 -7.52 22.05 -26.26
N ALA A 601 -7.12 21.63 -25.08
CA ALA A 601 -7.17 22.51 -23.91
C ALA A 601 -5.78 23.10 -23.56
N THR A 602 -5.57 24.39 -23.88
CA THR A 602 -4.31 25.11 -23.63
C THR A 602 -4.49 26.24 -22.61
N SER A 603 -5.27 26.06 -21.57
CA SER A 603 -5.59 27.11 -20.58
C SER A 603 -4.40 27.62 -19.74
N SER A 604 -3.21 27.03 -19.88
CA SER A 604 -2.05 27.31 -19.01
C SER A 604 -0.78 27.67 -19.77
N VAL A 605 -0.85 28.02 -21.07
CA VAL A 605 0.30 28.29 -21.92
C VAL A 605 0.41 29.81 -22.18
N ASP A 606 1.62 30.36 -22.16
CA ASP A 606 1.86 31.74 -22.53
C ASP A 606 1.55 31.99 -24.02
N THR A 607 1.13 33.19 -24.37
CA THR A 607 0.65 33.57 -25.71
C THR A 607 1.67 33.26 -26.82
N ARG A 608 2.98 33.39 -26.54
CA ARG A 608 4.02 33.16 -27.56
C ARG A 608 4.16 31.67 -27.87
N THR A 609 4.22 30.83 -26.84
CA THR A 609 4.29 29.36 -26.99
C THR A 609 3.00 28.82 -27.55
N GLU A 610 1.85 29.41 -27.21
CA GLU A 610 0.55 29.08 -27.75
C GLU A 610 0.51 29.17 -29.29
N VAL A 611 1.07 30.22 -29.89
CA VAL A 611 1.16 30.34 -31.36
C VAL A 611 2.00 29.22 -31.97
N LEU A 612 3.12 28.84 -31.31
CA LEU A 612 3.94 27.72 -31.77
C LEU A 612 3.20 26.38 -31.69
N VAL A 613 2.47 26.15 -30.60
CA VAL A 613 1.63 24.94 -30.44
C VAL A 613 0.56 24.87 -31.52
N GLN A 614 -0.09 26.00 -31.86
CA GLN A 614 -1.08 26.05 -32.95
C GLN A 614 -0.47 25.74 -34.30
N HIS A 615 0.71 26.31 -34.61
CA HIS A 615 1.41 26.00 -35.87
C HIS A 615 1.83 24.52 -35.94
N ALA A 616 2.35 23.97 -34.83
CA ALA A 616 2.71 22.56 -34.75
C ALA A 616 1.49 21.64 -34.94
N MET A 617 0.35 22.00 -34.32
CA MET A 617 -0.90 21.26 -34.51
C MET A 617 -1.42 21.35 -35.94
N SER A 618 -1.31 22.51 -36.60
CA SER A 618 -1.69 22.66 -38.03
C SER A 618 -0.78 21.84 -38.92
N ALA A 619 0.52 21.84 -38.69
CA ALA A 619 1.47 21.01 -39.43
C ALA A 619 1.18 19.51 -39.24
N LEU A 620 0.83 19.10 -38.01
CA LEU A 620 0.49 17.72 -37.71
C LEU A 620 -0.80 17.24 -38.43
N ARG A 621 -1.81 18.13 -38.60
CA ARG A 621 -3.09 17.80 -39.25
C ARG A 621 -3.00 17.72 -40.79
N SER A 622 -1.98 18.31 -41.41
CA SER A 622 -1.86 18.33 -42.87
C SER A 622 -1.92 16.92 -43.47
N ASP A 623 -2.81 16.71 -44.45
CA ASP A 623 -3.04 15.47 -45.16
C ASP A 623 -3.47 14.26 -44.30
N ARG A 624 -4.00 14.50 -43.09
CA ARG A 624 -4.46 13.44 -42.16
C ARG A 624 -5.88 13.67 -41.68
N THR A 625 -6.65 12.59 -41.57
CA THR A 625 -7.98 12.64 -40.95
C THR A 625 -7.84 12.96 -39.48
N SER A 626 -8.52 14.00 -39.00
CA SER A 626 -8.33 14.52 -37.67
C SER A 626 -9.65 14.69 -36.90
N PHE A 627 -9.78 14.10 -35.71
CA PHE A 627 -10.86 14.36 -34.78
C PHE A 627 -10.33 15.31 -33.69
N VAL A 628 -10.94 16.49 -33.58
CA VAL A 628 -10.48 17.53 -32.66
C VAL A 628 -11.58 17.87 -31.67
N ILE A 629 -11.34 17.64 -30.35
CA ILE A 629 -12.20 18.19 -29.32
C ILE A 629 -11.87 19.67 -29.20
N ALA A 630 -12.66 20.49 -29.88
CA ALA A 630 -12.34 21.89 -30.06
C ALA A 630 -12.88 22.74 -28.92
N HIS A 631 -11.97 23.48 -28.29
CA HIS A 631 -12.25 24.50 -27.28
C HIS A 631 -11.88 25.92 -27.78
N ARG A 632 -11.38 26.06 -28.99
CA ARG A 632 -10.98 27.33 -29.60
C ARG A 632 -11.76 27.63 -30.87
N LEU A 633 -12.10 28.89 -31.00
CA LEU A 633 -12.86 29.36 -32.16
C LEU A 633 -12.11 29.18 -33.48
N SER A 634 -10.80 29.39 -33.52
CA SER A 634 -9.97 29.20 -34.71
C SER A 634 -10.06 27.76 -35.23
N THR A 635 -9.89 26.78 -34.36
CA THR A 635 -9.96 25.36 -34.73
C THR A 635 -11.35 24.95 -35.18
N ILE A 636 -12.39 25.48 -34.58
CA ILE A 636 -13.78 25.20 -34.96
C ILE A 636 -14.06 25.79 -36.33
N ARG A 637 -13.64 27.04 -36.60
CA ARG A 637 -13.91 27.73 -37.87
C ARG A 637 -13.18 27.08 -39.04
N ASP A 638 -11.96 26.60 -38.83
CA ASP A 638 -11.10 26.03 -39.85
C ASP A 638 -11.33 24.52 -40.05
N ALA A 639 -12.33 23.93 -39.36
CA ALA A 639 -12.70 22.50 -39.56
C ALA A 639 -13.57 22.30 -40.79
N ASP A 640 -13.35 21.18 -41.47
CA ASP A 640 -14.15 20.77 -42.66
C ASP A 640 -15.57 20.34 -42.25
N MET A 641 -15.70 19.77 -41.03
CA MET A 641 -16.97 19.35 -40.44
C MET A 641 -16.98 19.64 -38.95
N ILE A 642 -18.06 20.19 -38.47
CA ILE A 642 -18.32 20.43 -37.06
C ILE A 642 -19.46 19.48 -36.62
N LEU A 643 -19.21 18.73 -35.53
CA LEU A 643 -20.19 17.86 -34.91
C LEU A 643 -20.64 18.53 -33.58
N VAL A 644 -21.89 18.88 -33.49
CA VAL A 644 -22.48 19.41 -32.26
C VAL A 644 -23.08 18.27 -31.46
N MET A 645 -22.46 17.94 -30.35
CA MET A 645 -22.92 16.86 -29.48
C MET A 645 -23.72 17.40 -28.29
N LYS A 646 -24.84 16.73 -28.00
CA LYS A 646 -25.69 17.00 -26.82
C LYS A 646 -26.30 15.70 -26.33
N HIS A 647 -26.08 15.38 -25.03
CA HIS A 647 -26.60 14.15 -24.41
C HIS A 647 -26.28 12.86 -25.19
N GLY A 648 -25.05 12.75 -25.69
CA GLY A 648 -24.57 11.55 -26.39
C GLY A 648 -25.09 11.36 -27.82
N GLN A 649 -25.69 12.38 -28.40
CA GLN A 649 -26.18 12.38 -29.77
C GLN A 649 -25.54 13.53 -30.54
N ILE A 650 -25.41 13.35 -31.89
CA ILE A 650 -25.10 14.43 -32.81
C ILE A 650 -26.39 15.15 -33.09
N VAL A 651 -26.55 16.40 -32.66
CA VAL A 651 -27.75 17.19 -32.86
C VAL A 651 -27.66 18.06 -34.11
N GLU A 652 -26.44 18.44 -34.52
CA GLU A 652 -26.16 19.19 -35.72
C GLU A 652 -24.79 18.78 -36.26
N GLN A 653 -24.67 18.80 -37.60
CA GLN A 653 -23.41 18.62 -38.33
C GLN A 653 -23.36 19.49 -39.57
N GLY A 654 -22.19 20.03 -39.92
CA GLY A 654 -22.00 20.88 -41.06
C GLY A 654 -20.76 21.74 -40.97
N THR A 655 -20.56 22.67 -41.89
CA THR A 655 -19.49 23.66 -41.84
C THR A 655 -19.83 24.81 -40.89
N HIS A 656 -18.86 25.60 -40.48
CA HIS A 656 -19.06 26.78 -39.66
C HIS A 656 -20.13 27.74 -40.16
N GLY A 657 -20.11 28.03 -41.48
CA GLY A 657 -21.08 28.93 -42.08
C GLY A 657 -22.49 28.37 -42.10
N GLU A 658 -22.67 27.11 -42.50
CA GLU A 658 -23.97 26.44 -42.55
C GLU A 658 -24.64 26.37 -41.19
N LEU A 659 -23.85 26.06 -40.13
CA LEU A 659 -24.39 25.94 -38.78
C LEU A 659 -24.70 27.30 -38.12
N LEU A 660 -23.98 28.36 -38.47
CA LEU A 660 -24.33 29.73 -38.06
C LEU A 660 -25.61 30.20 -38.71
N ASP A 661 -25.79 29.92 -40.03
CA ASP A 661 -26.97 30.30 -40.78
C ASP A 661 -28.24 29.55 -40.31
N ALA A 662 -28.08 28.27 -39.91
CA ALA A 662 -29.14 27.44 -39.34
C ALA A 662 -29.67 27.94 -37.98
N ARG A 663 -28.93 28.80 -37.25
CA ARG A 663 -29.26 29.39 -35.94
C ARG A 663 -29.71 28.36 -34.90
N GLY A 664 -29.15 27.17 -34.92
CA GLY A 664 -29.47 26.08 -34.02
C GLY A 664 -28.60 26.08 -32.75
N HIS A 665 -28.34 24.89 -32.21
CA HIS A 665 -27.54 24.72 -31.00
C HIS A 665 -26.07 25.20 -31.16
N TYR A 666 -25.50 25.07 -32.35
CA TYR A 666 -24.19 25.63 -32.67
C TYR A 666 -24.16 27.15 -32.50
N PHE A 667 -25.17 27.83 -33.03
CA PHE A 667 -25.29 29.29 -32.93
C PHE A 667 -25.41 29.74 -31.47
N GLU A 668 -26.21 29.02 -30.65
CA GLU A 668 -26.32 29.29 -29.22
C GLU A 668 -24.98 29.12 -28.50
N LEU A 669 -24.26 28.03 -28.78
CA LEU A 669 -22.95 27.73 -28.20
C LEU A 669 -21.91 28.76 -28.63
N TYR A 670 -21.90 29.15 -29.91
CA TYR A 670 -21.01 30.17 -30.44
C TYR A 670 -21.20 31.51 -29.75
N ASN A 671 -22.44 31.98 -29.63
CA ASN A 671 -22.74 33.26 -28.97
C ASN A 671 -22.45 33.24 -27.47
N SER A 672 -22.68 32.13 -26.78
CA SER A 672 -22.46 32.03 -25.35
C SER A 672 -20.98 31.92 -24.94
N GLN A 673 -20.14 31.29 -25.79
CA GLN A 673 -18.75 30.99 -25.43
C GLN A 673 -17.74 31.89 -26.18
N PHE A 674 -18.05 32.37 -27.38
CA PHE A 674 -17.09 33.03 -28.26
C PHE A 674 -17.48 34.43 -28.67
N ALA A 675 -18.76 34.78 -28.83
CA ALA A 675 -19.17 36.10 -29.27
C ALA A 675 -18.97 37.17 -28.17
N ALA A 676 -19.10 36.79 -26.90
CA ALA A 676 -18.84 37.73 -25.78
C ALA A 676 -17.37 38.16 -25.67
N ALA A 677 -16.42 37.41 -26.26
CA ALA A 677 -15.01 37.74 -26.28
C ALA A 677 -14.64 38.70 -27.44
N ILE A 678 -15.53 38.94 -28.42
CA ILE A 678 -15.31 39.77 -29.60
C ILE A 678 -15.86 41.19 -29.39
N GLU A 679 -16.74 41.42 -28.44
CA GLU A 679 -17.36 42.71 -28.11
C GLU A 679 -16.62 43.54 -27.04
N GLU A 680 -15.31 43.50 -26.94
CA GLU A 680 -14.58 44.62 -26.36
C GLU A 680 -14.35 45.64 -27.49
N PRO A 681 -15.10 46.74 -27.54
CA PRO A 681 -14.82 47.80 -28.53
C PRO A 681 -13.49 48.43 -28.19
N GLU A 682 -12.62 48.58 -29.20
CA GLU A 682 -11.59 49.58 -29.21
C GLU A 682 -12.26 50.94 -29.02
N SER A 683 -12.53 51.34 -27.79
CA SER A 683 -12.83 52.76 -27.48
C SER A 683 -11.55 53.54 -27.49
N ASN A 684 -11.15 53.91 -28.71
CA ASN A 684 -10.22 54.97 -28.97
C ASN A 684 -11.01 56.29 -28.88
N ASP A 685 -11.38 56.71 -27.69
CA ASP A 685 -11.82 58.08 -27.40
C ASP A 685 -10.87 58.72 -26.39
N LEU A 686 -9.96 59.46 -26.94
CA LEU A 686 -9.17 60.48 -26.29
C LEU A 686 -10.12 61.47 -25.54
N VAL A 687 -10.24 61.33 -24.23
CA VAL A 687 -10.82 62.38 -23.39
C VAL A 687 -9.70 63.32 -22.93
N PRO A 688 -9.80 64.62 -23.15
CA PRO A 688 -8.76 65.57 -22.78
C PRO A 688 -8.68 65.77 -21.27
N ALA A 689 -7.45 65.89 -20.81
CA ALA A 689 -7.07 66.19 -19.44
C ALA A 689 -7.74 67.45 -18.89
N GLY A 690 -8.39 67.36 -17.76
CA GLY A 690 -8.74 68.51 -16.96
C GLY A 690 -10.02 68.39 -16.12
N SER A 691 -9.90 67.83 -14.94
CA SER A 691 -10.52 68.33 -13.71
C SER A 691 -10.29 67.36 -12.53
N THR A 692 -9.56 67.83 -11.56
CA THR A 692 -9.33 67.27 -10.25
C THR A 692 -10.63 67.24 -9.42
N PRO A 693 -11.05 66.16 -8.82
CA PRO A 693 -11.98 66.20 -7.69
C PRO A 693 -11.26 66.01 -6.36
N ALA A 694 -11.69 66.85 -5.45
CA ALA A 694 -11.24 67.01 -4.08
C ALA A 694 -11.30 65.71 -3.24
N ARG A 695 -10.32 65.59 -2.37
CA ARG A 695 -10.26 64.69 -1.21
C ARG A 695 -11.49 64.90 -0.32
N ARG A 696 -12.16 63.83 0.06
CA ARG A 696 -12.89 63.76 1.31
C ARG A 696 -12.29 62.68 2.22
N PRO A 697 -12.13 63.00 3.51
CA PRO A 697 -11.56 62.08 4.49
C PRO A 697 -12.65 61.24 5.12
N PHE A 698 -12.36 59.92 5.29
CA PHE A 698 -12.64 59.18 6.53
C PHE A 698 -12.00 57.81 6.40
#